data_fc58e0f2e623a78d2eb35d39dc690bb1
#
_entry.id   fc58e0f2e623a78d2eb35d39dc690bb1
#
_cell.length_a   1.000
_cell.length_b   1.000
_cell.length_c   1.000
_cell.angle_alpha   90.00
_cell.angle_beta   90.00
_cell.angle_gamma   90.00
#
_symmetry.space_group_name_H-M   'P 1'
#
loop_
_entity.id
_entity.type
_entity.pdbx_description
1 polymer ?
#
loop_
_entity_poly.entity_id
_entity_poly.type
_entity_poly.pdbx_seq_one_letter_code
_entity_poly.pdbx_strand_id
1 'polypeptide(L)'
;MRNELQGQELSGAGDSDCLTDRGFRVQSRRSTSEFTVVGFGDDFKELVRSSTNLVDLVSETVSLKPIHGGRDFIGLCPFHDDKNPSFHVYPDRQTYRCWVCDQGGDCFRWVMEMEKLPFPEAMESLARRARLEVPKKKRDDATSDNQLKKTDSLAVVEWAVNLMHSTLRTSAKAENAREYVKKRKLSEDTVRNFRLGYHPEDWNWFLDQARARFTPAQLVAAGLIQERNNGPGYFDNLVGRLVFPIIDERGRPVAFGGRVLPGGNIESDAKYWNSLESTIFHKRRTLYAFDRARETIRRSKTAIIVEGYMDCIACHQAGVTNAVATLGTAMTEDHVRFLRRFAEKVVLVYDSDKAGQDAAERSISRFLAEDLDLRILSVPSGKDPADYLEDHTSEEFYALTASASEAWEYKLHSILQRISINTIAGRQQVLNQMMEFLAASQGLAGSIREDMILRNVCGRVQVDERMARQQLKELRGQTQKKGFTRRDAERQPVELKTRVENALERAEREVLEIILTCPESIDVIRHQIGADDFENARHQRLLDLCIDVWKEDGDLPELGRMIIAAESDSDLLSLINAVVDSAEEKGIFRLMNDQPNAHEKAGGVSAPSHLERVLRPILERREKRLNLVSKQLLAQPAQSMSILDDGTIDALRRLHKFRQSQMGNPTEMK
;
A
#
# COMPACT_ATOMS: atom_id res chain seq x y z
N MET A 1 -15.18 -68.15 1.82
CA MET A 1 -16.40 -68.58 2.50
C MET A 1 -17.28 -67.34 2.56
N ARG A 2 -18.16 -67.10 1.58
CA ARG A 2 -19.60 -67.47 1.48
C ARG A 2 -20.35 -66.98 2.73
N ASN A 3 -21.38 -66.13 2.71
CA ASN A 3 -22.58 -65.97 1.88
C ASN A 3 -23.16 -64.58 2.21
N GLU A 4 -23.64 -63.71 1.30
CA GLU A 4 -24.93 -63.73 0.55
C GLU A 4 -26.18 -63.87 1.46
N LEU A 5 -27.09 -62.88 1.37
CA LEU A 5 -28.43 -62.90 0.79
C LEU A 5 -29.28 -61.72 1.32
N GLN A 6 -29.75 -60.90 0.38
CA GLN A 6 -31.17 -60.69 -0.04
C GLN A 6 -32.11 -60.22 1.10
N GLY A 7 -32.89 -59.19 1.01
CA GLY A 7 -33.68 -58.57 -0.04
C GLY A 7 -35.15 -58.51 0.39
N GLN A 8 -35.82 -57.42 0.27
CA GLN A 8 -37.20 -57.32 -0.26
C GLN A 8 -37.86 -55.96 0.01
N GLU A 9 -38.38 -55.45 -1.04
CA GLU A 9 -39.33 -54.34 -1.13
C GLU A 9 -40.65 -54.66 -0.46
N LEU A 10 -41.41 -53.59 -0.09
CA LEU A 10 -42.86 -53.48 -0.34
C LEU A 10 -43.38 -52.09 -0.02
N SER A 11 -43.81 -51.42 -1.01
CA SER A 11 -44.91 -50.54 -1.34
C SER A 11 -46.05 -50.34 -0.33
N GLY A 12 -46.62 -49.14 -0.35
CA GLY A 12 -47.96 -48.89 0.14
C GLY A 12 -48.30 -47.40 0.25
N ALA A 13 -49.11 -46.97 -0.68
CA ALA A 13 -49.72 -45.64 -0.82
C ALA A 13 -50.81 -45.36 0.24
N GLY A 14 -51.17 -44.10 0.39
CA GLY A 14 -52.41 -43.71 1.07
C GLY A 14 -52.54 -42.22 1.32
N ASP A 15 -53.33 -41.58 0.47
CA ASP A 15 -53.87 -40.22 0.55
C ASP A 15 -54.60 -39.90 1.87
N SER A 16 -54.62 -38.64 2.27
CA SER A 16 -55.86 -37.85 2.33
C SER A 16 -55.67 -36.51 3.05
N ASP A 17 -56.17 -35.50 2.37
CA ASP A 17 -56.53 -34.15 2.75
C ASP A 17 -57.03 -33.92 4.19
N CYS A 18 -56.75 -32.75 4.74
CA CYS A 18 -57.79 -31.79 5.16
C CYS A 18 -57.28 -30.38 5.55
N LEU A 19 -57.99 -29.44 4.98
CA LEU A 19 -57.95 -27.98 5.15
C LEU A 19 -58.25 -27.49 6.59
N THR A 20 -57.73 -26.32 6.97
CA THR A 20 -58.41 -25.08 7.42
C THR A 20 -57.35 -24.12 8.00
N ASP A 21 -57.08 -23.03 7.39
CA ASP A 21 -57.61 -21.65 7.42
C ASP A 21 -57.73 -21.06 8.83
N ARG A 22 -56.91 -20.04 9.07
CA ARG A 22 -57.25 -18.72 9.65
C ARG A 22 -56.01 -17.83 9.82
N GLY A 23 -56.09 -16.70 9.14
CA GLY A 23 -55.12 -15.63 9.15
C GLY A 23 -55.12 -14.83 10.43
N PHE A 24 -53.96 -14.21 10.71
CA PHE A 24 -53.90 -12.98 11.47
C PHE A 24 -52.88 -12.07 10.86
N ARG A 25 -53.38 -10.97 10.33
CA ARG A 25 -52.63 -9.81 9.82
C ARG A 25 -52.32 -8.92 11.02
N VAL A 26 -51.06 -8.66 11.32
CA VAL A 26 -50.67 -7.50 12.13
C VAL A 26 -49.58 -6.74 11.40
N GLN A 27 -49.98 -5.54 10.96
CA GLN A 27 -49.07 -4.49 10.57
C GLN A 27 -48.44 -3.88 11.81
N SER A 28 -47.14 -3.70 11.87
CA SER A 28 -46.57 -2.52 12.50
C SER A 28 -45.24 -2.12 11.89
N ARG A 29 -45.21 -0.91 11.41
CA ARG A 29 -44.06 -0.17 10.90
C ARG A 29 -43.07 0.12 12.03
N ARG A 30 -41.73 0.02 11.74
CA ARG A 30 -40.78 1.12 11.91
C ARG A 30 -39.37 0.67 11.65
N SER A 31 -38.84 1.20 10.60
CA SER A 31 -37.52 1.80 10.35
C SER A 31 -36.34 1.38 11.25
N THR A 32 -35.45 0.60 10.70
CA THR A 32 -34.02 0.63 11.01
C THR A 32 -33.27 0.68 9.69
N SER A 33 -32.34 1.60 9.60
CA SER A 33 -31.51 1.92 8.45
C SER A 33 -30.78 0.68 7.93
N GLU A 34 -31.14 0.28 6.73
CA GLU A 34 -30.42 -0.74 5.95
C GLU A 34 -29.10 -0.18 5.47
N PHE A 35 -28.01 -0.69 6.05
CA PHE A 35 -26.74 -0.74 5.34
C PHE A 35 -26.82 -1.88 4.34
N THR A 36 -27.01 -1.55 3.08
CA THR A 36 -27.01 -2.52 1.98
C THR A 36 -25.59 -3.05 1.79
N VAL A 37 -25.26 -4.15 2.47
CA VAL A 37 -24.05 -4.93 2.18
C VAL A 37 -24.39 -5.84 0.98
N VAL A 38 -23.89 -5.50 -0.17
CA VAL A 38 -23.95 -6.31 -1.38
C VAL A 38 -23.13 -7.59 -1.15
N GLY A 39 -23.78 -8.78 -1.06
CA GLY A 39 -22.98 -9.99 -0.83
C GLY A 39 -23.65 -11.32 -1.12
N PHE A 40 -24.31 -11.93 -0.22
CA PHE A 40 -24.95 -13.26 -0.34
C PHE A 40 -26.45 -13.11 -0.13
N GLY A 41 -27.27 -13.97 -0.78
CA GLY A 41 -28.71 -13.97 -0.57
C GLY A 41 -29.03 -14.27 0.91
N ASP A 42 -30.09 -13.67 1.45
CA ASP A 42 -30.48 -13.85 2.85
C ASP A 42 -30.73 -15.32 3.20
N ASP A 43 -31.24 -16.10 2.26
CA ASP A 43 -31.45 -17.55 2.42
C ASP A 43 -30.14 -18.33 2.66
N PHE A 44 -29.06 -17.99 1.96
CA PHE A 44 -27.77 -18.66 2.16
C PHE A 44 -27.13 -18.27 3.49
N LYS A 45 -27.25 -17.00 3.88
CA LYS A 45 -26.80 -16.52 5.19
C LYS A 45 -27.50 -17.27 6.33
N GLU A 46 -28.80 -17.44 6.21
CA GLU A 46 -29.60 -18.17 7.22
C GLU A 46 -29.26 -19.67 7.24
N LEU A 47 -29.01 -20.27 6.07
CA LEU A 47 -28.55 -21.65 5.96
C LEU A 47 -27.19 -21.86 6.66
N VAL A 48 -26.23 -20.98 6.45
CA VAL A 48 -24.92 -21.03 7.13
C VAL A 48 -25.08 -20.84 8.63
N ARG A 49 -25.91 -19.88 9.07
CA ARG A 49 -26.20 -19.63 10.48
C ARG A 49 -26.82 -20.87 11.16
N SER A 50 -27.84 -21.44 10.56
CA SER A 50 -28.54 -22.61 11.11
C SER A 50 -27.68 -23.88 11.13
N SER A 51 -26.72 -23.98 10.20
CA SER A 51 -25.79 -25.12 10.10
C SER A 51 -24.55 -24.95 11.00
N THR A 52 -24.40 -23.82 11.71
CA THR A 52 -23.26 -23.54 12.58
C THR A 52 -23.68 -23.60 14.03
N ASN A 53 -23.13 -24.52 14.82
CA ASN A 53 -23.32 -24.52 16.28
C ASN A 53 -22.36 -23.50 16.91
N LEU A 54 -22.92 -22.45 17.49
CA LEU A 54 -22.11 -21.37 18.09
C LEU A 54 -21.34 -21.84 19.34
N VAL A 55 -21.87 -22.77 20.12
CA VAL A 55 -21.19 -23.31 21.32
C VAL A 55 -19.92 -24.05 20.89
N ASP A 56 -20.02 -24.92 19.87
CA ASP A 56 -18.88 -25.66 19.35
C ASP A 56 -17.83 -24.70 18.78
N LEU A 57 -18.26 -23.73 18.00
CA LEU A 57 -17.41 -22.73 17.38
C LEU A 57 -16.64 -21.90 18.41
N VAL A 58 -17.30 -21.45 19.48
CA VAL A 58 -16.69 -20.66 20.56
C VAL A 58 -15.79 -21.54 21.43
N SER A 59 -16.15 -22.77 21.67
CA SER A 59 -15.38 -23.72 22.49
C SER A 59 -14.00 -24.06 21.93
N GLU A 60 -13.77 -23.82 20.63
CA GLU A 60 -12.44 -23.96 20.03
C GLU A 60 -11.42 -22.96 20.63
N THR A 61 -11.90 -21.85 21.17
CA THR A 61 -11.03 -20.75 21.66
C THR A 61 -11.25 -20.45 23.13
N VAL A 62 -12.48 -20.60 23.63
CA VAL A 62 -12.91 -20.25 25.00
C VAL A 62 -13.36 -21.48 25.75
N SER A 63 -12.80 -21.70 26.94
CA SER A 63 -13.27 -22.78 27.82
C SER A 63 -14.64 -22.41 28.42
N LEU A 64 -15.69 -23.01 27.87
CA LEU A 64 -17.07 -22.76 28.28
C LEU A 64 -17.52 -23.73 29.37
N LYS A 65 -18.24 -23.22 30.40
CA LYS A 65 -18.88 -24.00 31.45
C LYS A 65 -20.40 -23.85 31.31
N PRO A 66 -21.17 -24.95 31.34
CA PRO A 66 -22.62 -24.87 31.29
C PRO A 66 -23.20 -24.26 32.58
N ILE A 67 -24.18 -23.40 32.43
CA ILE A 67 -24.97 -22.80 33.50
C ILE A 67 -26.47 -22.99 33.23
N HIS A 68 -27.31 -22.76 34.22
CA HIS A 68 -28.79 -22.93 34.15
C HIS A 68 -29.21 -24.32 33.61
N GLY A 69 -28.52 -25.40 34.06
CA GLY A 69 -28.84 -26.74 33.62
C GLY A 69 -28.45 -27.05 32.17
N GLY A 70 -27.45 -26.33 31.60
CA GLY A 70 -26.96 -26.53 30.23
C GLY A 70 -27.67 -25.69 29.17
N ARG A 71 -28.58 -24.79 29.57
CA ARG A 71 -29.27 -23.87 28.64
C ARG A 71 -28.35 -22.76 28.13
N ASP A 72 -27.42 -22.28 28.99
CA ASP A 72 -26.50 -21.23 28.66
C ASP A 72 -25.07 -21.67 29.03
N PHE A 73 -24.08 -21.01 28.46
CA PHE A 73 -22.67 -21.27 28.75
C PHE A 73 -21.97 -19.97 29.14
N ILE A 74 -20.97 -20.10 30.04
CA ILE A 74 -20.17 -18.96 30.51
C ILE A 74 -18.67 -19.29 30.42
N GLY A 75 -17.86 -18.28 30.10
CA GLY A 75 -16.40 -18.40 30.06
C GLY A 75 -15.71 -17.05 30.27
N LEU A 76 -14.38 -17.07 30.20
CA LEU A 76 -13.59 -15.83 30.19
C LEU A 76 -13.68 -15.17 28.81
N CYS A 77 -13.82 -13.85 28.79
CA CYS A 77 -13.95 -13.11 27.54
C CYS A 77 -12.63 -13.07 26.77
N PRO A 78 -12.62 -13.41 25.46
CA PRO A 78 -11.40 -13.35 24.65
C PRO A 78 -11.10 -11.94 24.12
N PHE A 79 -12.01 -10.97 24.34
CA PHE A 79 -11.92 -9.61 23.79
C PHE A 79 -11.35 -8.58 24.77
N HIS A 80 -11.21 -8.92 26.06
CA HIS A 80 -10.56 -8.09 27.07
C HIS A 80 -9.86 -8.98 28.11
N ASP A 81 -9.00 -8.39 28.94
CA ASP A 81 -8.36 -9.13 30.06
C ASP A 81 -9.38 -9.44 31.13
N ASP A 82 -9.93 -10.66 31.08
CA ASP A 82 -11.04 -11.11 31.93
C ASP A 82 -10.53 -12.09 32.99
N LYS A 83 -10.71 -11.72 34.27
CA LYS A 83 -10.33 -12.56 35.42
C LYS A 83 -11.51 -13.31 36.03
N ASN A 84 -12.72 -12.87 35.74
CA ASN A 84 -13.95 -13.48 36.20
C ASN A 84 -14.87 -13.76 35.00
N PRO A 85 -15.44 -14.97 34.87
CA PRO A 85 -16.26 -15.32 33.72
C PRO A 85 -17.39 -14.31 33.49
N SER A 86 -17.32 -13.58 32.39
CA SER A 86 -18.29 -12.53 32.00
C SER A 86 -18.86 -12.72 30.59
N PHE A 87 -18.34 -13.71 29.86
CA PHE A 87 -18.70 -14.02 28.51
C PHE A 87 -19.75 -15.13 28.47
N HIS A 88 -20.94 -14.80 27.97
CA HIS A 88 -22.09 -15.71 27.90
C HIS A 88 -22.35 -16.14 26.46
N VAL A 89 -22.68 -17.43 26.26
CA VAL A 89 -23.15 -17.98 24.99
C VAL A 89 -24.54 -18.55 25.20
N TYR A 90 -25.46 -18.15 24.32
CA TYR A 90 -26.89 -18.51 24.35
C TYR A 90 -27.22 -19.46 23.18
N PRO A 91 -27.20 -20.77 23.36
CA PRO A 91 -27.44 -21.75 22.29
C PRO A 91 -28.79 -21.59 21.58
N ASP A 92 -29.85 -21.34 22.35
CA ASP A 92 -31.22 -21.19 21.80
C ASP A 92 -31.34 -19.99 20.85
N ARG A 93 -30.53 -18.95 21.08
CA ARG A 93 -30.55 -17.72 20.28
C ARG A 93 -29.41 -17.69 19.25
N GLN A 94 -28.47 -18.64 19.33
CA GLN A 94 -27.23 -18.64 18.55
C GLN A 94 -26.48 -17.29 18.63
N THR A 95 -26.38 -16.74 19.84
CA THR A 95 -25.72 -15.46 20.12
C THR A 95 -24.79 -15.57 21.33
N TYR A 96 -23.82 -14.66 21.39
CA TYR A 96 -22.96 -14.47 22.56
C TYR A 96 -22.97 -13.01 23.01
N ARG A 97 -22.64 -12.75 24.27
CA ARG A 97 -22.43 -11.41 24.82
C ARG A 97 -21.50 -11.43 26.03
N CYS A 98 -20.56 -10.51 26.05
CA CYS A 98 -19.81 -10.18 27.26
C CYS A 98 -20.49 -9.04 27.99
N TRP A 99 -20.74 -9.22 29.29
CA TRP A 99 -21.40 -8.22 30.13
C TRP A 99 -20.46 -7.15 30.70
N VAL A 100 -19.14 -7.25 30.43
CA VAL A 100 -18.12 -6.28 30.83
C VAL A 100 -17.72 -5.37 29.70
N CYS A 101 -17.32 -5.91 28.54
CA CYS A 101 -16.90 -5.11 27.40
C CYS A 101 -17.99 -4.91 26.34
N ASP A 102 -19.18 -5.41 26.57
CA ASP A 102 -20.37 -5.34 25.71
C ASP A 102 -20.19 -5.92 24.28
N GLN A 103 -19.11 -6.66 24.04
CA GLN A 103 -18.91 -7.39 22.79
C GLN A 103 -19.93 -8.52 22.68
N GLY A 104 -20.63 -8.57 21.54
CA GLY A 104 -21.66 -9.60 21.32
C GLY A 104 -22.01 -9.73 19.84
N GLY A 105 -22.68 -10.83 19.50
CA GLY A 105 -23.09 -11.11 18.13
C GLY A 105 -23.48 -12.56 17.89
N ASP A 106 -23.51 -12.94 16.61
CA ASP A 106 -23.77 -14.29 16.12
C ASP A 106 -22.46 -14.99 15.65
N CYS A 107 -22.57 -16.15 15.02
CA CYS A 107 -21.42 -16.90 14.50
C CYS A 107 -20.60 -16.11 13.46
N PHE A 108 -21.23 -15.26 12.65
CA PHE A 108 -20.52 -14.42 11.69
C PHE A 108 -19.68 -13.36 12.42
N ARG A 109 -20.28 -12.64 13.36
CA ARG A 109 -19.59 -11.65 14.18
C ARG A 109 -18.43 -12.27 14.96
N TRP A 110 -18.63 -13.48 15.49
CA TRP A 110 -17.58 -14.22 16.17
C TRP A 110 -16.36 -14.45 15.27
N VAL A 111 -16.55 -15.02 14.07
CA VAL A 111 -15.46 -15.29 13.13
C VAL A 111 -14.81 -13.99 12.65
N MET A 112 -15.61 -12.95 12.36
CA MET A 112 -15.08 -11.64 11.97
C MET A 112 -14.16 -11.05 13.04
N GLU A 113 -14.52 -11.15 14.33
CA GLU A 113 -13.73 -10.57 15.42
C GLU A 113 -12.53 -11.44 15.82
N MET A 114 -12.68 -12.76 15.82
CA MET A 114 -11.61 -13.69 16.21
C MET A 114 -10.56 -13.89 15.11
N GLU A 115 -11.00 -14.05 13.87
CA GLU A 115 -10.12 -14.27 12.72
C GLU A 115 -9.76 -12.97 11.99
N LYS A 116 -10.37 -11.83 12.41
CA LYS A 116 -10.20 -10.49 11.78
C LYS A 116 -10.52 -10.49 10.30
N LEU A 117 -11.57 -11.23 9.92
CA LEU A 117 -12.03 -11.35 8.55
C LEU A 117 -13.18 -10.38 8.25
N PRO A 118 -13.31 -9.86 7.02
CA PRO A 118 -14.52 -9.18 6.57
C PRO A 118 -15.67 -10.17 6.41
N PHE A 119 -16.92 -9.69 6.48
CA PHE A 119 -18.12 -10.52 6.45
C PHE A 119 -18.18 -11.57 5.31
N PRO A 120 -17.83 -11.25 4.03
CA PRO A 120 -17.87 -12.24 2.97
C PRO A 120 -16.93 -13.44 3.22
N GLU A 121 -15.76 -13.19 3.78
CA GLU A 121 -14.76 -14.21 4.08
C GLU A 121 -15.12 -15.02 5.32
N ALA A 122 -15.71 -14.38 6.33
CA ALA A 122 -16.29 -15.08 7.48
C ALA A 122 -17.43 -16.01 7.07
N MET A 123 -18.27 -15.56 6.11
CA MET A 123 -19.32 -16.38 5.52
C MET A 123 -18.75 -17.62 4.81
N GLU A 124 -17.72 -17.44 3.98
CA GLU A 124 -17.06 -18.56 3.28
C GLU A 124 -16.37 -19.53 4.26
N SER A 125 -15.75 -19.00 5.34
CA SER A 125 -15.12 -19.81 6.39
C SER A 125 -16.16 -20.70 7.08
N LEU A 126 -17.27 -20.11 7.50
CA LEU A 126 -18.36 -20.84 8.16
C LEU A 126 -19.05 -21.84 7.20
N ALA A 127 -19.31 -21.44 5.95
CA ALA A 127 -19.90 -22.35 4.94
C ALA A 127 -18.99 -23.58 4.71
N ARG A 128 -17.66 -23.38 4.63
CA ARG A 128 -16.69 -24.47 4.51
C ARG A 128 -16.69 -25.39 5.73
N ARG A 129 -16.77 -24.83 6.94
CA ARG A 129 -16.89 -25.60 8.19
C ARG A 129 -18.17 -26.43 8.22
N ALA A 130 -19.27 -25.84 7.76
CA ALA A 130 -20.57 -26.51 7.65
C ALA A 130 -20.70 -27.46 6.43
N ARG A 131 -19.62 -27.59 5.61
CA ARG A 131 -19.62 -28.36 4.34
C ARG A 131 -20.70 -27.96 3.36
N LEU A 132 -21.05 -26.68 3.34
CA LEU A 132 -22.00 -26.10 2.41
C LEU A 132 -21.28 -25.59 1.16
N GLU A 133 -21.82 -25.86 -0.01
CA GLU A 133 -21.33 -25.26 -1.24
C GLU A 133 -21.74 -23.78 -1.31
N VAL A 134 -20.76 -22.91 -1.40
CA VAL A 134 -20.98 -21.47 -1.54
C VAL A 134 -21.62 -21.20 -2.90
N PRO A 135 -22.85 -20.62 -2.97
CA PRO A 135 -23.50 -20.34 -4.24
C PRO A 135 -22.64 -19.42 -5.12
N LYS A 136 -22.31 -19.87 -6.30
CA LYS A 136 -21.64 -19.04 -7.31
C LYS A 136 -22.62 -17.96 -7.77
N LYS A 137 -22.46 -16.72 -7.28
CA LYS A 137 -23.30 -15.59 -7.68
C LYS A 137 -23.18 -15.35 -9.18
N LYS A 138 -24.30 -15.14 -9.88
CA LYS A 138 -24.31 -14.40 -11.15
C LYS A 138 -23.90 -12.96 -10.82
N ARG A 139 -22.69 -12.56 -11.20
CA ARG A 139 -22.07 -11.29 -10.85
C ARG A 139 -22.21 -10.31 -12.02
N ASP A 140 -22.42 -9.05 -11.68
CA ASP A 140 -22.21 -7.94 -12.61
C ASP A 140 -20.79 -8.03 -13.17
N ASP A 141 -20.63 -7.96 -14.49
CA ASP A 141 -19.43 -8.38 -15.22
C ASP A 141 -18.10 -7.75 -14.74
N ALA A 142 -18.10 -6.55 -14.20
CA ALA A 142 -16.87 -5.85 -13.78
C ALA A 142 -16.24 -6.36 -12.47
N THR A 143 -17.05 -6.79 -11.46
CA THR A 143 -16.54 -7.36 -10.19
C THR A 143 -16.15 -8.83 -10.33
N SER A 144 -16.78 -9.56 -11.23
CA SER A 144 -16.47 -10.93 -11.60
C SER A 144 -15.08 -11.05 -12.22
N ASP A 145 -14.76 -10.16 -13.16
CA ASP A 145 -13.49 -10.16 -13.88
C ASP A 145 -12.28 -9.93 -12.94
N ASN A 146 -12.43 -9.04 -11.97
CA ASN A 146 -11.37 -8.75 -11.00
C ASN A 146 -11.10 -9.90 -10.01
N GLN A 147 -12.10 -10.66 -9.60
CA GLN A 147 -11.90 -11.82 -8.71
C GLN A 147 -11.39 -13.06 -9.45
N LEU A 148 -11.81 -13.27 -10.68
CA LEU A 148 -11.25 -14.31 -11.55
C LEU A 148 -9.77 -14.00 -11.81
N LYS A 149 -9.43 -12.77 -12.19
CA LYS A 149 -8.03 -12.30 -12.36
C LYS A 149 -7.19 -12.52 -11.10
N LYS A 150 -7.75 -12.25 -9.91
CA LYS A 150 -7.05 -12.45 -8.64
C LYS A 150 -6.80 -13.94 -8.34
N THR A 151 -7.77 -14.80 -8.57
CA THR A 151 -7.64 -16.25 -8.36
C THR A 151 -6.64 -16.84 -9.35
N ASP A 152 -6.70 -16.42 -10.62
CA ASP A 152 -5.76 -16.83 -11.66
C ASP A 152 -4.34 -16.39 -11.34
N SER A 153 -4.14 -15.15 -10.91
CA SER A 153 -2.81 -14.63 -10.52
C SER A 153 -2.22 -15.43 -9.35
N LEU A 154 -3.00 -15.78 -8.33
CA LEU A 154 -2.53 -16.63 -7.23
C LEU A 154 -2.11 -18.02 -7.70
N ALA A 155 -2.87 -18.64 -8.61
CA ALA A 155 -2.52 -19.93 -9.18
C ALA A 155 -1.23 -19.88 -10.00
N VAL A 156 -1.04 -18.81 -10.77
CA VAL A 156 0.19 -18.56 -11.53
C VAL A 156 1.39 -18.43 -10.59
N VAL A 157 1.27 -17.58 -9.55
CA VAL A 157 2.37 -17.33 -8.61
C VAL A 157 2.72 -18.59 -7.83
N GLU A 158 1.74 -19.37 -7.36
CA GLU A 158 1.98 -20.64 -6.66
C GLU A 158 2.70 -21.66 -7.57
N TRP A 159 2.29 -21.76 -8.82
CA TRP A 159 2.95 -22.64 -9.79
C TRP A 159 4.39 -22.18 -10.07
N ALA A 160 4.61 -20.86 -10.22
CA ALA A 160 5.93 -20.27 -10.45
C ALA A 160 6.88 -20.53 -9.28
N VAL A 161 6.40 -20.41 -8.02
CA VAL A 161 7.18 -20.74 -6.82
C VAL A 161 7.64 -22.20 -6.87
N ASN A 162 6.74 -23.13 -7.16
CA ASN A 162 7.06 -24.55 -7.22
C ASN A 162 8.08 -24.86 -8.32
N LEU A 163 7.93 -24.26 -9.52
CA LEU A 163 8.84 -24.43 -10.63
C LEU A 163 10.25 -23.92 -10.30
N MET A 164 10.35 -22.66 -9.81
CA MET A 164 11.64 -22.04 -9.51
C MET A 164 12.33 -22.71 -8.31
N HIS A 165 11.55 -23.14 -7.29
CA HIS A 165 12.07 -23.91 -6.18
C HIS A 165 12.64 -25.26 -6.61
N SER A 166 11.90 -25.99 -7.44
CA SER A 166 12.39 -27.25 -8.03
C SER A 166 13.67 -27.01 -8.84
N THR A 167 13.69 -25.94 -9.65
CA THR A 167 14.85 -25.58 -10.48
C THR A 167 16.11 -25.31 -9.65
N LEU A 168 15.99 -24.55 -8.55
CA LEU A 168 17.11 -24.33 -7.63
C LEU A 168 17.69 -25.65 -7.10
N ARG A 169 16.84 -26.60 -6.75
CA ARG A 169 17.23 -27.84 -6.09
C ARG A 169 17.80 -28.89 -7.06
N THR A 170 17.27 -28.98 -8.27
CA THR A 170 17.52 -30.13 -9.14
C THR A 170 18.18 -29.80 -10.47
N SER A 171 18.08 -28.55 -10.95
CA SER A 171 18.59 -28.19 -12.27
C SER A 171 20.11 -27.99 -12.28
N ALA A 172 20.78 -28.49 -13.32
CA ALA A 172 22.18 -28.20 -13.56
C ALA A 172 22.42 -26.70 -13.82
N LYS A 173 21.43 -25.98 -14.41
CA LYS A 173 21.50 -24.54 -14.64
C LYS A 173 21.56 -23.71 -13.35
N ALA A 174 21.27 -24.29 -12.18
CA ALA A 174 21.22 -23.62 -10.89
C ALA A 174 22.50 -23.79 -10.04
N GLU A 175 23.60 -24.26 -10.61
CA GLU A 175 24.83 -24.53 -9.86
C GLU A 175 25.36 -23.25 -9.17
N ASN A 176 25.50 -22.16 -9.91
CA ASN A 176 25.92 -20.85 -9.36
C ASN A 176 24.98 -20.38 -8.22
N ALA A 177 23.67 -20.61 -8.35
CA ALA A 177 22.71 -20.26 -7.30
C ALA A 177 22.90 -21.12 -6.02
N ARG A 178 23.15 -22.42 -6.18
CA ARG A 178 23.46 -23.31 -5.03
C ARG A 178 24.77 -22.95 -4.34
N GLU A 179 25.81 -22.63 -5.13
CA GLU A 179 27.09 -22.15 -4.57
C GLU A 179 26.90 -20.84 -3.78
N TYR A 180 26.08 -19.91 -4.31
CA TYR A 180 25.74 -18.67 -3.61
C TYR A 180 25.00 -18.93 -2.30
N VAL A 181 23.99 -19.81 -2.31
CA VAL A 181 23.23 -20.23 -1.12
C VAL A 181 24.17 -20.85 -0.08
N LYS A 182 25.08 -21.74 -0.51
CA LYS A 182 26.09 -22.35 0.34
C LYS A 182 27.09 -21.32 0.91
N LYS A 183 27.55 -20.37 0.08
CA LYS A 183 28.43 -19.28 0.53
C LYS A 183 27.75 -18.40 1.59
N ARG A 184 26.43 -18.23 1.50
CA ARG A 184 25.61 -17.52 2.48
C ARG A 184 25.18 -18.40 3.68
N LYS A 185 25.76 -19.58 3.80
CA LYS A 185 25.53 -20.54 4.91
C LYS A 185 24.05 -20.89 5.13
N LEU A 186 23.20 -20.79 4.11
CA LEU A 186 21.80 -21.19 4.22
C LEU A 186 21.67 -22.72 4.20
N SER A 187 20.98 -23.26 5.21
CA SER A 187 20.72 -24.69 5.30
C SER A 187 19.68 -25.15 4.25
N GLU A 188 19.71 -26.45 3.92
CA GLU A 188 18.67 -27.02 3.04
C GLU A 188 17.26 -26.88 3.61
N ASP A 189 17.11 -26.94 4.94
CA ASP A 189 15.82 -26.73 5.61
C ASP A 189 15.36 -25.28 5.42
N THR A 190 16.26 -24.32 5.55
CA THR A 190 15.95 -22.90 5.27
C THR A 190 15.53 -22.69 3.82
N VAL A 191 16.26 -23.26 2.86
CA VAL A 191 15.91 -23.20 1.44
C VAL A 191 14.52 -23.79 1.18
N ARG A 192 14.19 -24.92 1.79
CA ARG A 192 12.86 -25.56 1.70
C ARG A 192 11.78 -24.73 2.38
N ASN A 193 12.03 -24.31 3.61
CA ASN A 193 11.07 -23.55 4.40
C ASN A 193 10.69 -22.22 3.74
N PHE A 194 11.65 -21.47 3.24
CA PHE A 194 11.41 -20.22 2.53
C PHE A 194 11.06 -20.42 1.05
N ARG A 195 11.03 -21.67 0.57
CA ARG A 195 10.76 -22.04 -0.81
C ARG A 195 11.62 -21.24 -1.80
N LEU A 196 12.91 -21.01 -1.44
CA LEU A 196 13.81 -20.25 -2.29
C LEU A 196 13.89 -20.90 -3.67
N GLY A 197 13.93 -20.08 -4.70
CA GLY A 197 13.93 -20.52 -6.08
C GLY A 197 15.09 -19.94 -6.89
N TYR A 198 15.19 -20.39 -8.13
CA TYR A 198 16.12 -19.84 -9.09
C TYR A 198 15.48 -19.74 -10.46
N HIS A 199 15.68 -18.61 -11.11
CA HIS A 199 15.36 -18.41 -12.51
C HIS A 199 16.65 -18.42 -13.31
N PRO A 200 16.82 -19.32 -14.30
CA PRO A 200 18.02 -19.38 -15.15
C PRO A 200 18.26 -18.10 -15.96
N GLU A 201 19.47 -17.97 -16.49
CA GLU A 201 19.89 -16.85 -17.36
C GLU A 201 19.35 -17.00 -18.79
N ASP A 202 18.03 -17.13 -18.92
CA ASP A 202 17.32 -17.32 -20.17
C ASP A 202 16.05 -16.47 -20.15
N TRP A 203 15.93 -15.53 -21.07
CA TRP A 203 14.90 -14.50 -21.11
C TRP A 203 13.48 -15.01 -21.38
N ASN A 204 13.34 -16.26 -21.82
CA ASN A 204 12.05 -16.87 -22.13
C ASN A 204 11.83 -18.19 -21.37
N TRP A 205 12.74 -18.59 -20.49
CA TRP A 205 12.69 -19.89 -19.83
C TRP A 205 11.36 -20.12 -19.06
N PHE A 206 10.94 -19.15 -18.28
CA PHE A 206 9.69 -19.25 -17.51
C PHE A 206 8.47 -19.22 -18.44
N LEU A 207 8.45 -18.29 -19.40
CA LEU A 207 7.38 -18.18 -20.40
C LEU A 207 7.19 -19.50 -21.17
N ASP A 208 8.29 -20.13 -21.59
CA ASP A 208 8.23 -21.39 -22.34
C ASP A 208 7.64 -22.54 -21.52
N GLN A 209 7.94 -22.60 -20.21
CA GLN A 209 7.36 -23.57 -19.31
C GLN A 209 5.87 -23.26 -19.00
N ALA A 210 5.50 -21.99 -18.92
CA ALA A 210 4.19 -21.52 -18.47
C ALA A 210 3.12 -21.59 -19.58
N ARG A 211 3.50 -21.40 -20.86
CA ARG A 211 2.55 -21.24 -21.98
C ARG A 211 1.62 -22.44 -22.22
N ALA A 212 1.96 -23.62 -21.71
CA ALA A 212 1.08 -24.78 -21.77
C ALA A 212 -0.07 -24.73 -20.75
N ARG A 213 0.01 -23.82 -19.76
CA ARG A 213 -0.94 -23.75 -18.62
C ARG A 213 -1.64 -22.42 -18.49
N PHE A 214 -0.96 -21.32 -18.85
CA PHE A 214 -1.41 -19.96 -18.60
C PHE A 214 -1.27 -19.10 -19.86
N THR A 215 -2.16 -18.17 -20.03
CA THR A 215 -2.10 -17.18 -21.11
C THR A 215 -1.05 -16.10 -20.78
N PRO A 216 -0.45 -15.44 -21.78
CA PRO A 216 0.47 -14.32 -21.53
C PRO A 216 -0.14 -13.22 -20.67
N ALA A 217 -1.43 -12.90 -20.84
CA ALA A 217 -2.13 -11.90 -20.04
C ALA A 217 -2.17 -12.27 -18.54
N GLN A 218 -2.37 -13.54 -18.19
CA GLN A 218 -2.32 -14.02 -16.81
C GLN A 218 -0.90 -13.91 -16.22
N LEU A 219 0.13 -14.21 -17.01
CA LEU A 219 1.53 -14.12 -16.59
C LEU A 219 1.98 -12.67 -16.38
N VAL A 220 1.52 -11.74 -17.23
CA VAL A 220 1.74 -10.29 -17.09
C VAL A 220 1.01 -9.78 -15.84
N ALA A 221 -0.25 -10.15 -15.64
CA ALA A 221 -1.04 -9.77 -14.46
C ALA A 221 -0.42 -10.27 -13.14
N ALA A 222 0.28 -11.40 -13.17
CA ALA A 222 1.05 -11.94 -12.05
C ALA A 222 2.44 -11.31 -11.90
N GLY A 223 2.86 -10.42 -12.81
CA GLY A 223 4.13 -9.71 -12.78
C GLY A 223 5.36 -10.58 -13.06
N LEU A 224 5.19 -11.71 -13.72
CA LEU A 224 6.28 -12.68 -14.00
C LEU A 224 6.94 -12.47 -15.36
N ILE A 225 6.21 -11.91 -16.31
CA ILE A 225 6.71 -11.52 -17.62
C ILE A 225 6.31 -10.09 -17.95
N GLN A 226 7.02 -9.48 -18.88
CA GLN A 226 6.69 -8.16 -19.43
C GLN A 226 6.67 -8.20 -20.95
N GLU A 227 5.91 -7.29 -21.57
CA GLU A 227 5.95 -7.05 -23.00
C GLU A 227 7.27 -6.41 -23.38
N ARG A 228 7.78 -6.75 -24.57
CA ARG A 228 9.02 -6.18 -25.09
C ARG A 228 8.75 -4.75 -25.56
N ASN A 229 9.58 -3.81 -25.11
CA ASN A 229 9.48 -2.41 -25.53
C ASN A 229 9.77 -2.23 -27.04
N ASN A 230 10.64 -3.09 -27.61
CA ASN A 230 11.07 -3.02 -29.00
C ASN A 230 10.65 -4.30 -29.74
N GLY A 231 9.43 -4.36 -30.25
CA GLY A 231 8.91 -5.46 -31.05
C GLY A 231 7.91 -6.37 -30.32
N PRO A 232 7.24 -7.29 -31.04
CA PRO A 232 6.25 -8.18 -30.46
C PRO A 232 6.87 -9.24 -29.56
N GLY A 233 6.17 -9.64 -28.49
CA GLY A 233 6.54 -10.73 -27.60
C GLY A 233 6.78 -10.29 -26.16
N TYR A 234 7.19 -11.25 -25.34
CA TYR A 234 7.35 -11.09 -23.90
C TYR A 234 8.76 -11.51 -23.48
N PHE A 235 9.14 -11.15 -22.25
CA PHE A 235 10.36 -11.62 -21.60
C PHE A 235 10.12 -11.82 -20.10
N ASP A 236 10.94 -12.66 -19.48
CA ASP A 236 10.85 -13.02 -18.07
C ASP A 236 11.46 -11.94 -17.18
N ASN A 237 10.83 -11.63 -16.05
CA ASN A 237 11.28 -10.56 -15.14
C ASN A 237 12.42 -10.96 -14.19
N LEU A 238 12.56 -12.25 -13.89
CA LEU A 238 13.46 -12.76 -12.82
C LEU A 238 14.75 -13.37 -13.35
N VAL A 239 15.13 -13.09 -14.59
CA VAL A 239 16.25 -13.73 -15.31
C VAL A 239 17.54 -13.66 -14.50
N GLY A 240 18.23 -14.81 -14.34
CA GLY A 240 19.52 -14.94 -13.67
C GLY A 240 19.50 -14.65 -12.15
N ARG A 241 18.34 -14.77 -11.49
CA ARG A 241 18.18 -14.36 -10.09
C ARG A 241 17.89 -15.52 -9.17
N LEU A 242 18.48 -15.47 -7.96
CA LEU A 242 17.97 -16.18 -6.80
C LEU A 242 16.64 -15.54 -6.39
N VAL A 243 15.61 -16.37 -6.24
CA VAL A 243 14.22 -15.91 -6.08
C VAL A 243 13.71 -16.16 -4.67
N PHE A 244 13.09 -15.13 -4.11
CA PHE A 244 12.49 -15.09 -2.78
C PHE A 244 10.98 -14.97 -2.93
N PRO A 245 10.18 -16.01 -2.73
CA PRO A 245 8.74 -15.90 -2.73
C PRO A 245 8.25 -15.00 -1.60
N ILE A 246 7.38 -14.05 -1.92
CA ILE A 246 6.73 -13.18 -0.94
C ILE A 246 5.37 -13.78 -0.62
N ILE A 247 5.17 -14.11 0.64
CA ILE A 247 4.00 -14.81 1.17
C ILE A 247 3.13 -13.81 1.93
N ASP A 248 1.83 -13.83 1.67
CA ASP A 248 0.87 -12.98 2.39
C ASP A 248 0.57 -13.50 3.82
N GLU A 249 -0.17 -12.72 4.60
CA GLU A 249 -0.59 -13.08 5.97
C GLU A 249 -1.40 -14.39 6.07
N ARG A 250 -1.89 -14.90 4.94
CA ARG A 250 -2.67 -16.16 4.83
C ARG A 250 -1.83 -17.35 4.36
N GLY A 251 -0.54 -17.16 4.20
CA GLY A 251 0.37 -18.22 3.73
C GLY A 251 0.34 -18.46 2.22
N ARG A 252 -0.20 -17.52 1.41
CA ARG A 252 -0.27 -17.65 -0.05
C ARG A 252 0.86 -16.85 -0.69
N PRO A 253 1.58 -17.38 -1.68
CA PRO A 253 2.55 -16.61 -2.41
C PRO A 253 1.82 -15.59 -3.31
N VAL A 254 2.26 -14.33 -3.23
CA VAL A 254 1.62 -13.19 -3.91
C VAL A 254 2.58 -12.43 -4.83
N ALA A 255 3.90 -12.60 -4.63
CA ALA A 255 4.91 -11.86 -5.37
C ALA A 255 6.30 -12.51 -5.21
N PHE A 256 7.31 -11.87 -5.78
CA PHE A 256 8.71 -12.32 -5.74
C PHE A 256 9.66 -11.17 -5.47
N GLY A 257 10.71 -11.44 -4.68
CA GLY A 257 11.98 -10.75 -4.72
C GLY A 257 12.97 -11.54 -5.54
N GLY A 258 13.91 -10.87 -6.21
CA GLY A 258 14.94 -11.54 -6.98
C GLY A 258 16.31 -10.87 -6.80
N ARG A 259 17.34 -11.61 -6.45
CA ARG A 259 18.72 -11.12 -6.33
C ARG A 259 19.56 -11.59 -7.50
N VAL A 260 20.21 -10.68 -8.22
CA VAL A 260 21.23 -11.02 -9.22
C VAL A 260 22.39 -11.74 -8.55
N LEU A 261 22.82 -12.84 -9.15
CA LEU A 261 23.94 -13.61 -8.64
C LEU A 261 25.28 -13.03 -9.11
N PRO A 262 26.28 -12.92 -8.23
CA PRO A 262 27.63 -12.54 -8.64
C PRO A 262 28.22 -13.54 -9.64
N GLY A 263 28.90 -13.03 -10.68
CA GLY A 263 29.55 -13.88 -11.70
C GLY A 263 28.60 -14.47 -12.75
N GLY A 264 27.33 -14.09 -12.76
CA GLY A 264 26.40 -14.39 -13.85
C GLY A 264 26.59 -13.47 -15.06
N ASN A 265 25.98 -13.84 -16.20
CA ASN A 265 26.06 -13.07 -17.43
C ASN A 265 25.01 -11.95 -17.54
N ILE A 266 24.16 -11.79 -16.52
CA ILE A 266 23.11 -10.76 -16.50
C ILE A 266 23.67 -9.52 -15.81
N GLU A 267 23.98 -8.50 -16.62
CA GLU A 267 24.25 -7.15 -16.12
C GLU A 267 22.94 -6.48 -15.71
N SER A 268 22.87 -6.02 -14.48
CA SER A 268 21.71 -5.30 -13.95
C SER A 268 22.19 -4.28 -12.91
N ASP A 269 21.82 -3.02 -13.09
CA ASP A 269 22.11 -1.92 -12.15
C ASP A 269 21.48 -2.18 -10.79
N ALA A 270 20.35 -2.90 -10.74
CA ALA A 270 19.65 -3.24 -9.52
C ALA A 270 20.08 -4.61 -8.98
N LYS A 271 20.82 -4.63 -7.86
CA LYS A 271 21.19 -5.84 -7.10
C LYS A 271 19.97 -6.68 -6.73
N TYR A 272 18.87 -6.03 -6.33
CA TYR A 272 17.59 -6.66 -6.03
C TYR A 272 16.48 -6.12 -6.94
N TRP A 273 15.60 -7.00 -7.38
CA TRP A 273 14.38 -6.70 -8.08
C TRP A 273 13.19 -7.21 -7.27
N ASN A 274 12.12 -6.45 -7.21
CA ASN A 274 10.87 -6.83 -6.54
C ASN A 274 9.72 -6.72 -7.52
N SER A 275 8.74 -7.63 -7.42
CA SER A 275 7.51 -7.56 -8.19
C SER A 275 6.86 -6.18 -8.08
N LEU A 276 6.27 -5.74 -9.18
CA LEU A 276 5.46 -4.52 -9.22
C LEU A 276 4.16 -4.71 -8.43
N GLU A 277 3.50 -3.60 -8.10
CA GLU A 277 2.15 -3.63 -7.51
C GLU A 277 1.18 -4.42 -8.41
N SER A 278 0.30 -5.20 -7.80
CA SER A 278 -0.69 -5.99 -8.52
C SER A 278 -1.98 -6.13 -7.72
N THR A 279 -3.00 -6.76 -8.31
CA THR A 279 -4.28 -7.01 -7.61
C THR A 279 -4.14 -7.94 -6.39
N ILE A 280 -3.02 -8.68 -6.29
CA ILE A 280 -2.74 -9.62 -5.19
C ILE A 280 -1.57 -9.20 -4.31
N PHE A 281 -0.79 -8.18 -4.68
CA PHE A 281 0.42 -7.76 -3.97
C PHE A 281 0.50 -6.25 -3.81
N HIS A 282 0.71 -5.79 -2.58
CA HIS A 282 0.88 -4.38 -2.22
C HIS A 282 2.11 -4.21 -1.33
N LYS A 283 3.20 -3.67 -1.87
CA LYS A 283 4.46 -3.45 -1.13
C LYS A 283 4.27 -2.66 0.16
N ARG A 284 3.38 -1.67 0.14
CA ARG A 284 3.11 -0.78 1.28
C ARG A 284 2.44 -1.49 2.47
N ARG A 285 1.95 -2.73 2.29
CA ARG A 285 1.22 -3.51 3.30
C ARG A 285 1.84 -4.85 3.59
N THR A 286 2.78 -5.29 2.77
CA THR A 286 3.34 -6.63 2.86
C THR A 286 4.73 -6.58 3.48
N LEU A 287 4.94 -7.37 4.52
CA LEU A 287 6.24 -7.60 5.15
C LEU A 287 6.72 -9.02 4.83
N TYR A 288 7.97 -9.15 4.42
CA TYR A 288 8.59 -10.45 4.14
C TYR A 288 8.65 -11.32 5.40
N ALA A 289 8.33 -12.59 5.25
CA ALA A 289 8.28 -13.61 6.31
C ALA A 289 7.28 -13.34 7.45
N PHE A 290 6.32 -12.41 7.26
CA PHE A 290 5.31 -12.17 8.29
C PHE A 290 4.43 -13.39 8.56
N ASP A 291 4.11 -14.20 7.55
CA ASP A 291 3.39 -15.46 7.66
C ASP A 291 4.03 -16.39 8.70
N ARG A 292 5.37 -16.41 8.77
CA ARG A 292 6.17 -17.21 9.70
C ARG A 292 6.35 -16.55 11.06
N ALA A 293 6.55 -15.24 11.05
CA ALA A 293 6.82 -14.46 12.25
C ALA A 293 5.57 -14.20 13.10
N ARG A 294 4.37 -14.22 12.48
CA ARG A 294 3.10 -13.79 13.09
C ARG A 294 2.85 -14.38 14.47
N GLU A 295 3.02 -15.69 14.64
CA GLU A 295 2.71 -16.35 15.91
C GLU A 295 3.73 -15.98 17.00
N THR A 296 5.01 -15.90 16.65
CA THR A 296 6.05 -15.47 17.58
C THR A 296 5.88 -14.00 17.94
N ILE A 297 5.56 -13.12 16.99
CA ILE A 297 5.26 -11.70 17.25
C ILE A 297 4.07 -11.58 18.20
N ARG A 298 2.98 -12.31 17.94
CA ARG A 298 1.77 -12.27 18.78
C ARG A 298 2.04 -12.70 20.21
N ARG A 299 2.86 -13.74 20.40
CA ARG A 299 3.23 -14.26 21.71
C ARG A 299 4.22 -13.38 22.47
N SER A 300 5.26 -12.89 21.79
CA SER A 300 6.29 -12.02 22.38
C SER A 300 5.89 -10.55 22.42
N LYS A 301 4.80 -10.17 21.73
CA LYS A 301 4.36 -8.78 21.51
C LYS A 301 5.44 -7.89 20.89
N THR A 302 6.46 -8.49 20.30
CA THR A 302 7.62 -7.79 19.73
C THR A 302 7.87 -8.24 18.30
N ALA A 303 7.93 -7.29 17.37
CA ALA A 303 8.38 -7.50 16.00
C ALA A 303 9.80 -6.94 15.82
N ILE A 304 10.66 -7.68 15.15
CA ILE A 304 12.00 -7.22 14.74
C ILE A 304 11.94 -6.98 13.24
N ILE A 305 12.30 -5.76 12.81
CA ILE A 305 12.27 -5.38 11.40
C ILE A 305 13.71 -5.21 10.93
N VAL A 306 14.07 -5.94 9.89
CA VAL A 306 15.37 -5.87 9.22
C VAL A 306 15.20 -5.33 7.78
N GLU A 307 16.29 -4.93 7.13
CA GLU A 307 16.20 -4.26 5.82
C GLU A 307 15.96 -5.23 4.67
N GLY A 308 16.59 -6.41 4.70
CA GLY A 308 16.69 -7.29 3.54
C GLY A 308 16.13 -8.69 3.72
N TYR A 309 15.90 -9.36 2.58
CA TYR A 309 15.50 -10.76 2.54
C TYR A 309 16.49 -11.67 3.25
N MET A 310 17.79 -11.46 2.99
CA MET A 310 18.85 -12.31 3.50
C MET A 310 18.97 -12.19 5.02
N ASP A 311 18.89 -10.98 5.55
CA ASP A 311 18.93 -10.71 6.99
C ASP A 311 17.76 -11.37 7.72
N CYS A 312 16.56 -11.25 7.13
CA CYS A 312 15.37 -11.89 7.66
C CYS A 312 15.49 -13.43 7.66
N ILE A 313 15.97 -14.01 6.56
CA ILE A 313 16.17 -15.46 6.46
C ILE A 313 17.23 -15.92 7.45
N ALA A 314 18.35 -15.20 7.59
CA ALA A 314 19.41 -15.50 8.55
C ALA A 314 18.89 -15.43 10.00
N CYS A 315 18.09 -14.40 10.34
CA CYS A 315 17.40 -14.31 11.62
C CYS A 315 16.56 -15.55 11.92
N HIS A 316 15.70 -15.94 10.98
CA HIS A 316 14.87 -17.13 11.16
C HIS A 316 15.67 -18.41 11.26
N GLN A 317 16.72 -18.56 10.46
CA GLN A 317 17.62 -19.73 10.52
C GLN A 317 18.33 -19.84 11.87
N ALA A 318 18.75 -18.71 12.44
CA ALA A 318 19.39 -18.64 13.76
C ALA A 318 18.39 -18.80 14.93
N GLY A 319 17.06 -18.84 14.67
CA GLY A 319 16.03 -18.97 15.70
C GLY A 319 15.36 -17.65 16.12
N VAL A 320 15.69 -16.53 15.49
CA VAL A 320 15.02 -15.22 15.70
C VAL A 320 13.77 -15.17 14.84
N THR A 321 12.72 -15.87 15.28
CA THR A 321 11.53 -16.16 14.47
C THR A 321 10.46 -15.07 14.47
N ASN A 322 10.66 -13.95 15.17
CA ASN A 322 9.82 -12.75 15.11
C ASN A 322 10.40 -11.64 14.20
N ALA A 323 11.39 -11.99 13.36
CA ALA A 323 11.97 -11.10 12.38
C ALA A 323 11.11 -11.03 11.11
N VAL A 324 10.94 -9.82 10.56
CA VAL A 324 10.30 -9.53 9.26
C VAL A 324 11.15 -8.52 8.51
N ALA A 325 11.02 -8.47 7.17
CA ALA A 325 11.74 -7.46 6.40
C ALA A 325 10.82 -6.59 5.55
N THR A 326 11.29 -5.38 5.23
CA THR A 326 10.69 -4.54 4.20
C THR A 326 11.08 -5.05 2.80
N LEU A 327 10.35 -4.62 1.78
CA LEU A 327 10.50 -5.14 0.41
C LEU A 327 11.26 -4.14 -0.50
N GLY A 328 12.39 -3.63 -0.01
CA GLY A 328 13.18 -2.62 -0.72
C GLY A 328 12.53 -1.24 -0.73
N THR A 329 11.63 -0.99 0.20
CA THR A 329 10.97 0.30 0.42
C THR A 329 11.12 0.70 1.89
N ALA A 330 11.12 1.99 2.19
CA ALA A 330 11.05 2.45 3.58
C ALA A 330 9.75 1.97 4.24
N MET A 331 9.78 1.82 5.57
CA MET A 331 8.56 1.53 6.36
C MET A 331 7.45 2.54 6.06
N THR A 332 6.24 2.05 5.82
CA THR A 332 5.05 2.88 5.56
C THR A 332 4.12 2.94 6.77
N GLU A 333 3.20 3.90 6.79
CA GLU A 333 2.15 3.95 7.81
C GLU A 333 1.26 2.70 7.80
N ASP A 334 1.01 2.12 6.62
CA ASP A 334 0.23 0.89 6.50
C ASP A 334 0.94 -0.30 7.14
N HIS A 335 2.28 -0.40 7.02
CA HIS A 335 3.07 -1.40 7.74
C HIS A 335 2.97 -1.21 9.26
N VAL A 336 3.03 0.05 9.74
CA VAL A 336 2.92 0.35 11.19
C VAL A 336 1.54 -0.01 11.71
N ARG A 337 0.46 0.41 11.03
CA ARG A 337 -0.92 0.04 11.38
C ARG A 337 -1.16 -1.46 11.35
N PHE A 338 -0.53 -2.14 10.39
CA PHE A 338 -0.61 -3.59 10.28
C PHE A 338 0.07 -4.26 11.49
N LEU A 339 1.31 -3.88 11.82
CA LEU A 339 2.07 -4.45 12.95
C LEU A 339 1.42 -4.19 14.31
N ARG A 340 0.81 -3.00 14.52
CA ARG A 340 0.09 -2.65 15.75
C ARG A 340 -0.99 -3.66 16.14
N ARG A 341 -1.53 -4.40 15.17
CA ARG A 341 -2.53 -5.45 15.43
C ARG A 341 -1.94 -6.68 16.14
N PHE A 342 -0.61 -6.85 16.11
CA PHE A 342 0.08 -8.05 16.57
C PHE A 342 1.16 -7.77 17.61
N ALA A 343 1.81 -6.60 17.54
CA ALA A 343 2.93 -6.19 18.37
C ALA A 343 2.62 -4.94 19.19
N GLU A 344 3.19 -4.86 20.38
CA GLU A 344 3.22 -3.67 21.25
C GLU A 344 4.58 -2.95 21.13
N LYS A 345 5.63 -3.70 20.76
CA LYS A 345 6.99 -3.23 20.56
C LYS A 345 7.48 -3.57 19.15
N VAL A 346 8.17 -2.65 18.54
CA VAL A 346 8.87 -2.84 17.26
C VAL A 346 10.34 -2.44 17.44
N VAL A 347 11.24 -3.34 17.06
CA VAL A 347 12.68 -3.06 17.03
C VAL A 347 13.11 -2.97 15.57
N LEU A 348 13.50 -1.76 15.13
CA LEU A 348 14.11 -1.57 13.82
C LEU A 348 15.60 -1.85 13.91
N VAL A 349 16.08 -2.79 13.14
CA VAL A 349 17.49 -3.13 13.05
C VAL A 349 18.01 -2.65 11.69
N TYR A 350 18.87 -1.65 11.74
CA TYR A 350 19.48 -1.03 10.58
C TYR A 350 20.97 -1.34 10.49
N ASP A 351 21.46 -1.35 9.26
CA ASP A 351 22.89 -1.35 9.00
C ASP A 351 23.52 -0.09 9.59
N SER A 352 24.74 -0.19 10.09
CA SER A 352 25.42 0.92 10.75
C SER A 352 25.93 2.01 9.78
N ASP A 353 25.63 1.89 8.49
CA ASP A 353 25.98 2.86 7.48
C ASP A 353 25.08 4.12 7.50
N LYS A 354 25.46 5.15 6.74
CA LYS A 354 24.70 6.40 6.66
C LYS A 354 23.30 6.20 6.06
N ALA A 355 23.16 5.29 5.10
CA ALA A 355 21.88 5.03 4.45
C ALA A 355 20.87 4.37 5.42
N GLY A 356 21.33 3.43 6.26
CA GLY A 356 20.55 2.84 7.34
C GLY A 356 20.13 3.87 8.40
N GLN A 357 21.02 4.79 8.77
CA GLN A 357 20.70 5.90 9.71
C GLN A 357 19.61 6.82 9.15
N ASP A 358 19.73 7.22 7.88
CA ASP A 358 18.71 8.05 7.21
C ASP A 358 17.37 7.30 7.07
N ALA A 359 17.40 5.98 6.83
CA ALA A 359 16.22 5.14 6.80
C ALA A 359 15.55 5.03 8.17
N ALA A 360 16.33 4.90 9.26
CA ALA A 360 15.85 4.94 10.63
C ALA A 360 15.12 6.27 10.91
N GLU A 361 15.73 7.42 10.61
CA GLU A 361 15.13 8.71 10.85
C GLU A 361 13.80 8.91 10.11
N ARG A 362 13.71 8.48 8.84
CA ARG A 362 12.45 8.54 8.07
C ARG A 362 11.37 7.63 8.65
N SER A 363 11.74 6.48 9.20
CA SER A 363 10.80 5.53 9.77
C SER A 363 10.23 6.00 11.11
N ILE A 364 11.05 6.64 11.96
CA ILE A 364 10.66 7.13 13.29
C ILE A 364 9.39 7.99 13.23
N SER A 365 9.30 8.96 12.32
CA SER A 365 8.15 9.86 12.23
C SER A 365 6.83 9.15 11.94
N ARG A 366 6.87 8.05 11.20
CA ARG A 366 5.69 7.24 10.86
C ARG A 366 5.19 6.41 12.04
N PHE A 367 6.11 5.86 12.84
CA PHE A 367 5.74 5.11 14.04
C PHE A 367 5.22 5.99 15.17
N LEU A 368 5.67 7.24 15.26
CA LEU A 368 5.25 8.16 16.31
C LEU A 368 3.79 8.61 16.19
N ALA A 369 3.19 8.49 15.02
CA ALA A 369 1.76 8.74 14.83
C ALA A 369 0.88 7.63 15.45
N GLU A 370 1.45 6.44 15.66
CA GLU A 370 0.77 5.27 16.21
C GLU A 370 1.33 4.95 17.61
N ASP A 371 0.49 4.41 18.49
CA ASP A 371 0.87 4.06 19.87
C ASP A 371 1.62 2.71 19.90
N LEU A 372 2.89 2.73 19.45
CA LEU A 372 3.81 1.58 19.45
C LEU A 372 5.13 1.95 20.14
N ASP A 373 5.69 1.01 20.92
CA ASP A 373 7.05 1.16 21.49
C ASP A 373 8.07 0.89 20.39
N LEU A 374 8.53 1.99 19.76
CA LEU A 374 9.55 1.92 18.73
C LEU A 374 10.95 2.01 19.33
N ARG A 375 11.77 1.02 19.00
CA ARG A 375 13.19 0.99 19.36
C ARG A 375 14.06 0.85 18.12
N ILE A 376 15.27 1.38 18.21
CA ILE A 376 16.23 1.39 17.12
C ILE A 376 17.51 0.72 17.59
N LEU A 377 17.98 -0.23 16.80
CA LEU A 377 19.20 -0.95 17.00
C LEU A 377 20.11 -0.77 15.80
N SER A 378 21.34 -0.30 16.01
CA SER A 378 22.43 -0.45 15.04
C SER A 378 23.27 -1.64 15.45
N VAL A 379 23.50 -2.56 14.53
CA VAL A 379 24.30 -3.77 14.79
C VAL A 379 25.75 -3.37 15.04
N PRO A 380 26.39 -3.88 16.11
CA PRO A 380 27.78 -3.54 16.40
C PRO A 380 28.76 -3.91 15.28
N SER A 381 29.90 -3.23 15.23
CA SER A 381 31.04 -3.55 14.35
C SER A 381 30.76 -3.37 12.85
N GLY A 382 29.73 -2.60 12.45
CA GLY A 382 29.42 -2.35 11.06
C GLY A 382 28.86 -3.57 10.31
N LYS A 383 28.43 -4.61 11.03
CA LYS A 383 27.84 -5.83 10.48
C LYS A 383 26.35 -5.62 10.19
N ASP A 384 25.85 -6.34 9.20
CA ASP A 384 24.43 -6.55 9.04
C ASP A 384 23.92 -7.66 9.99
N PRO A 385 22.61 -7.84 10.19
CA PRO A 385 22.07 -8.90 11.05
C PRO A 385 22.51 -10.31 10.65
N ALA A 386 22.65 -10.58 9.34
CA ALA A 386 23.09 -11.88 8.85
C ALA A 386 24.56 -12.15 9.23
N ASP A 387 25.45 -11.17 9.01
CA ASP A 387 26.85 -11.26 9.36
C ASP A 387 27.06 -11.35 10.88
N TYR A 388 26.22 -10.68 11.68
CA TYR A 388 26.27 -10.78 13.14
C TYR A 388 25.93 -12.19 13.63
N LEU A 389 24.86 -12.76 13.09
CA LEU A 389 24.38 -14.11 13.46
C LEU A 389 25.26 -15.26 12.93
N GLU A 390 26.26 -14.98 12.12
CA GLU A 390 27.28 -15.98 11.77
C GLU A 390 28.18 -16.37 12.96
N ASP A 391 28.42 -15.40 13.89
CA ASP A 391 29.34 -15.55 15.00
C ASP A 391 28.63 -15.58 16.38
N HIS A 392 27.31 -15.26 16.42
CA HIS A 392 26.54 -15.08 17.65
C HIS A 392 25.25 -15.91 17.64
N THR A 393 24.77 -16.23 18.83
CA THR A 393 23.54 -17.01 19.04
C THR A 393 22.28 -16.13 18.95
N SER A 394 21.11 -16.77 18.80
CA SER A 394 19.81 -16.08 18.87
C SER A 394 19.60 -15.37 20.21
N GLU A 395 20.06 -15.96 21.32
CA GLU A 395 19.94 -15.40 22.66
C GLU A 395 20.73 -14.09 22.77
N GLU A 396 21.97 -14.06 22.24
CA GLU A 396 22.79 -12.85 22.20
C GLU A 396 22.15 -11.77 21.33
N PHE A 397 21.56 -12.15 20.19
CA PHE A 397 20.83 -11.22 19.34
C PHE A 397 19.57 -10.68 20.03
N TYR A 398 18.79 -11.51 20.72
CA TYR A 398 17.68 -11.05 21.53
C TYR A 398 18.11 -10.12 22.67
N ALA A 399 19.22 -10.41 23.35
CA ALA A 399 19.80 -9.51 24.37
C ALA A 399 20.19 -8.15 23.74
N LEU A 400 20.77 -8.16 22.55
CA LEU A 400 21.10 -6.96 21.80
C LEU A 400 19.83 -6.17 21.43
N THR A 401 18.78 -6.83 20.95
CA THR A 401 17.50 -6.15 20.65
C THR A 401 16.80 -5.63 21.90
N ALA A 402 17.00 -6.25 23.05
CA ALA A 402 16.48 -5.75 24.33
C ALA A 402 17.18 -4.46 24.77
N SER A 403 18.45 -4.28 24.42
CA SER A 403 19.23 -3.05 24.71
C SER A 403 19.00 -1.92 23.68
N ALA A 404 18.15 -2.14 22.67
CA ALA A 404 17.86 -1.14 21.63
C ALA A 404 17.35 0.17 22.22
N SER A 405 17.86 1.28 21.71
CA SER A 405 17.50 2.63 22.17
C SER A 405 16.05 2.96 21.82
N GLU A 406 15.36 3.68 22.68
CA GLU A 406 14.06 4.25 22.32
C GLU A 406 14.22 5.28 21.19
N ALA A 407 13.22 5.37 20.32
CA ALA A 407 13.26 6.23 19.13
C ALA A 407 13.59 7.70 19.46
N TRP A 408 13.07 8.23 20.58
CA TRP A 408 13.39 9.59 21.03
C TRP A 408 14.85 9.74 21.48
N GLU A 409 15.40 8.73 22.14
CA GLU A 409 16.79 8.72 22.60
C GLU A 409 17.75 8.62 21.41
N TYR A 410 17.45 7.77 20.45
CA TYR A 410 18.17 7.67 19.18
C TYR A 410 18.16 9.02 18.45
N LYS A 411 16.98 9.67 18.33
CA LYS A 411 16.85 10.98 17.70
C LYS A 411 17.65 12.06 18.42
N LEU A 412 17.58 12.10 19.74
CA LEU A 412 18.36 13.05 20.54
C LEU A 412 19.87 12.81 20.35
N HIS A 413 20.31 11.55 20.33
CA HIS A 413 21.71 11.21 20.11
C HIS A 413 22.19 11.66 18.73
N SER A 414 21.42 11.39 17.68
CA SER A 414 21.69 11.84 16.31
C SER A 414 21.82 13.38 16.21
N ILE A 415 20.97 14.12 16.90
CA ILE A 415 21.05 15.59 16.95
C ILE A 415 22.32 16.04 17.69
N LEU A 416 22.64 15.44 18.83
CA LEU A 416 23.81 15.79 19.65
C LEU A 416 25.14 15.48 18.96
N GLN A 417 25.18 14.53 18.03
CA GLN A 417 26.38 14.28 17.20
C GLN A 417 26.66 15.45 16.24
N ARG A 418 25.61 16.17 15.81
CA ARG A 418 25.71 17.27 14.85
C ARG A 418 25.75 18.66 15.49
N ILE A 419 25.16 18.82 16.68
CA ILE A 419 24.98 20.11 17.35
C ILE A 419 25.59 20.06 18.75
N SER A 420 26.55 20.97 19.03
CA SER A 420 27.17 21.08 20.35
C SER A 420 26.26 21.81 21.33
N ILE A 421 26.01 21.21 22.49
CA ILE A 421 25.24 21.83 23.59
C ILE A 421 26.09 22.77 24.51
N ASN A 422 27.34 22.99 24.16
CA ASN A 422 28.22 23.89 24.93
C ASN A 422 27.86 25.36 24.76
N THR A 423 27.05 25.70 23.75
CA THR A 423 26.59 27.07 23.49
C THR A 423 25.07 27.20 23.74
N ILE A 424 24.61 28.37 24.10
CA ILE A 424 23.18 28.67 24.29
C ILE A 424 22.42 28.42 22.98
N ALA A 425 22.95 28.85 21.82
CA ALA A 425 22.36 28.66 20.53
C ALA A 425 22.24 27.17 20.17
N GLY A 426 23.27 26.36 20.46
CA GLY A 426 23.25 24.93 20.23
C GLY A 426 22.21 24.21 21.10
N ARG A 427 22.09 24.56 22.39
CA ARG A 427 21.04 24.04 23.29
C ARG A 427 19.65 24.35 22.76
N GLN A 428 19.43 25.60 22.32
CA GLN A 428 18.14 25.99 21.75
C GLN A 428 17.82 25.24 20.47
N GLN A 429 18.81 25.03 19.59
CA GLN A 429 18.63 24.30 18.35
C GLN A 429 18.29 22.83 18.61
N VAL A 430 18.97 22.17 19.55
CA VAL A 430 18.65 20.78 19.97
C VAL A 430 17.23 20.71 20.54
N LEU A 431 16.87 21.65 21.44
CA LEU A 431 15.54 21.71 22.01
C LEU A 431 14.46 21.86 20.92
N ASN A 432 14.65 22.80 19.99
CA ASN A 432 13.70 23.05 18.91
C ASN A 432 13.44 21.78 18.09
N GLN A 433 14.51 21.09 17.65
CA GLN A 433 14.37 19.84 16.88
C GLN A 433 13.68 18.73 17.68
N MET A 434 13.95 18.62 18.98
CA MET A 434 13.26 17.64 19.83
C MET A 434 11.79 18.02 20.10
N MET A 435 11.47 19.29 20.21
CA MET A 435 10.08 19.75 20.36
C MET A 435 9.27 19.54 19.07
N GLU A 436 9.85 19.78 17.89
CA GLU A 436 9.24 19.45 16.59
C GLU A 436 8.97 17.95 16.47
N PHE A 437 9.95 17.13 16.85
CA PHE A 437 9.81 15.69 16.89
C PHE A 437 8.67 15.24 17.81
N LEU A 438 8.57 15.76 19.05
CA LEU A 438 7.48 15.44 19.97
C LEU A 438 6.12 16.00 19.51
N ALA A 439 6.11 17.16 18.86
CA ALA A 439 4.88 17.73 18.32
C ALA A 439 4.29 16.89 17.19
N ALA A 440 5.14 16.27 16.36
CA ALA A 440 4.75 15.34 15.32
C ALA A 440 4.24 13.98 15.87
N SER A 441 4.61 13.63 17.11
CA SER A 441 4.30 12.36 17.79
C SER A 441 2.92 12.39 18.42
N GLN A 442 1.85 12.36 17.63
CA GLN A 442 0.48 12.48 18.14
C GLN A 442 0.07 11.35 19.10
N GLY A 443 0.59 10.14 18.92
CA GLY A 443 0.34 8.99 19.80
C GLY A 443 0.90 9.15 21.22
N LEU A 444 1.91 10.03 21.41
CA LEU A 444 2.49 10.33 22.72
C LEU A 444 1.80 11.50 23.45
N ALA A 445 0.97 12.25 22.75
CA ALA A 445 0.43 13.52 23.25
C ALA A 445 -0.35 13.35 24.56
N GLY A 446 0.13 14.02 25.63
CA GLY A 446 -0.51 14.00 26.95
C GLY A 446 -0.29 12.72 27.74
N SER A 447 0.56 11.80 27.27
CA SER A 447 0.90 10.56 27.98
C SER A 447 1.97 10.80 29.06
N ILE A 448 2.02 9.91 30.06
CA ILE A 448 3.09 9.87 31.06
C ILE A 448 4.45 9.67 30.37
N ARG A 449 4.49 8.94 29.28
CA ARG A 449 5.70 8.69 28.49
C ARG A 449 6.25 9.98 27.88
N GLU A 450 5.38 10.84 27.37
CA GLU A 450 5.78 12.16 26.89
C GLU A 450 6.43 13.02 27.99
N ASP A 451 5.82 13.04 29.18
CA ASP A 451 6.37 13.76 30.33
C ASP A 451 7.76 13.26 30.73
N MET A 452 7.95 11.93 30.69
CA MET A 452 9.27 11.34 31.00
C MET A 452 10.31 11.71 29.93
N ILE A 453 9.93 11.68 28.65
CA ILE A 453 10.81 12.08 27.54
C ILE A 453 11.20 13.55 27.68
N LEU A 454 10.24 14.44 27.91
CA LEU A 454 10.49 15.87 28.12
C LEU A 454 11.49 16.13 29.25
N ARG A 455 11.32 15.50 30.41
CA ARG A 455 12.25 15.62 31.53
C ARG A 455 13.68 15.18 31.16
N ASN A 456 13.79 14.04 30.48
CA ASN A 456 15.09 13.52 30.06
C ASN A 456 15.78 14.45 29.05
N VAL A 457 15.04 14.95 28.06
CA VAL A 457 15.55 15.88 27.06
C VAL A 457 15.99 17.18 27.74
N CYS A 458 15.15 17.81 28.57
CA CYS A 458 15.43 19.04 29.29
C CYS A 458 16.63 18.87 30.21
N GLY A 459 16.75 17.77 30.93
CA GLY A 459 17.91 17.47 31.80
C GLY A 459 19.22 17.35 31.02
N ARG A 460 19.23 16.69 29.87
CA ARG A 460 20.42 16.57 29.01
C ARG A 460 20.84 17.89 28.33
N VAL A 461 19.85 18.68 27.91
CA VAL A 461 20.10 19.98 27.25
C VAL A 461 20.26 21.12 28.24
N GLN A 462 19.97 20.88 29.52
CA GLN A 462 20.03 21.88 30.61
C GLN A 462 19.12 23.10 30.34
N VAL A 463 17.87 22.85 30.02
CA VAL A 463 16.81 23.83 29.75
C VAL A 463 15.64 23.60 30.73
N ASP A 464 14.96 24.72 31.12
CA ASP A 464 13.80 24.63 31.99
C ASP A 464 12.64 23.89 31.31
N GLU A 465 12.07 22.91 32.03
CA GLU A 465 10.99 22.07 31.52
C GLU A 465 9.71 22.83 31.18
N ARG A 466 9.44 23.95 31.91
CA ARG A 466 8.24 24.76 31.67
C ARG A 466 8.32 25.46 30.31
N MET A 467 9.50 25.93 29.92
CA MET A 467 9.71 26.55 28.61
C MET A 467 9.54 25.51 27.48
N ALA A 468 10.09 24.31 27.65
CA ALA A 468 9.94 23.22 26.69
C ALA A 468 8.47 22.83 26.52
N ARG A 469 7.69 22.71 27.60
CA ARG A 469 6.25 22.43 27.59
C ARG A 469 5.44 23.53 26.89
N GLN A 470 5.78 24.79 27.14
CA GLN A 470 5.15 25.91 26.46
C GLN A 470 5.39 25.84 24.96
N GLN A 471 6.64 25.68 24.55
CA GLN A 471 7.02 25.56 23.15
C GLN A 471 6.33 24.36 22.46
N LEU A 472 6.29 23.19 23.10
CA LEU A 472 5.59 22.03 22.58
C LEU A 472 4.10 22.31 22.37
N LYS A 473 3.46 22.99 23.33
CA LYS A 473 2.06 23.41 23.23
C LYS A 473 1.82 24.39 22.08
N GLU A 474 2.74 25.35 21.89
CA GLU A 474 2.67 26.32 20.79
C GLU A 474 2.82 25.62 19.42
N LEU A 475 3.80 24.73 19.28
CA LEU A 475 4.00 23.93 18.06
C LEU A 475 2.77 23.08 17.74
N ARG A 476 2.19 22.39 18.73
CA ARG A 476 0.95 21.64 18.56
C ARG A 476 -0.23 22.52 18.20
N GLY A 477 -0.35 23.69 18.83
CA GLY A 477 -1.37 24.69 18.51
C GLY A 477 -1.23 25.20 17.06
N GLN A 478 -0.03 25.38 16.56
CA GLN A 478 0.24 25.72 15.15
C GLN A 478 -0.06 24.55 14.21
N THR A 479 0.31 23.34 14.60
CA THR A 479 -0.01 22.12 13.84
C THR A 479 -1.51 21.82 13.84
N GLN A 480 -2.19 22.05 14.98
CA GLN A 480 -3.65 21.97 15.06
C GLN A 480 -4.33 23.07 14.27
N LYS A 481 -3.85 24.31 14.28
CA LYS A 481 -4.36 25.39 13.42
C LYS A 481 -4.15 25.09 11.94
N LYS A 482 -2.99 24.56 11.55
CA LYS A 482 -2.74 24.02 10.20
C LYS A 482 -3.55 22.77 9.91
N GLY A 483 -3.79 21.92 10.89
CA GLY A 483 -4.65 20.73 10.81
C GLY A 483 -6.15 21.05 11.00
N PHE A 484 -6.50 22.17 11.69
CA PHE A 484 -7.88 22.62 11.87
C PHE A 484 -8.38 23.36 10.63
N THR A 485 -7.54 24.12 9.95
CA THR A 485 -7.86 24.60 8.59
C THR A 485 -7.99 23.43 7.60
N ARG A 486 -7.40 22.28 7.88
CA ARG A 486 -7.55 21.06 7.08
C ARG A 486 -8.67 20.15 7.59
N ARG A 487 -8.94 20.11 8.92
CA ARG A 487 -9.99 19.29 9.55
C ARG A 487 -11.33 20.00 9.74
N ASP A 488 -11.37 21.32 9.83
CA ASP A 488 -12.64 22.08 9.82
C ASP A 488 -13.16 22.29 8.39
N ALA A 489 -12.30 22.21 7.38
CA ALA A 489 -12.74 21.91 6.03
C ALA A 489 -13.35 20.50 5.92
N GLU A 490 -12.98 19.56 6.85
CA GLU A 490 -13.48 18.16 6.89
C GLU A 490 -14.61 17.91 7.90
N ARG A 491 -14.94 18.87 8.81
CA ARG A 491 -15.94 18.69 9.92
C ARG A 491 -17.15 19.62 9.95
N GLN A 492 -17.31 20.50 9.02
CA GLN A 492 -18.67 20.85 8.69
C GLN A 492 -19.32 19.57 8.13
N PRO A 493 -20.60 19.27 8.40
CA PRO A 493 -21.32 18.30 7.60
C PRO A 493 -21.43 18.90 6.20
N VAL A 494 -20.32 18.97 5.54
CA VAL A 494 -20.28 18.90 4.12
C VAL A 494 -20.83 17.50 3.87
N GLU A 495 -22.11 17.41 3.47
CA GLU A 495 -22.37 16.57 2.32
C GLU A 495 -21.02 16.43 1.61
N LEU A 496 -20.46 15.23 1.56
CA LEU A 496 -19.28 14.89 0.76
C LEU A 496 -19.58 15.28 -0.70
N LYS A 497 -19.52 16.56 -0.96
CA LYS A 497 -18.97 17.05 -2.21
C LYS A 497 -17.46 16.80 -2.01
N THR A 498 -16.98 15.60 -2.36
CA THR A 498 -15.74 15.46 -3.07
C THR A 498 -15.70 16.70 -3.93
N ARG A 499 -14.78 17.65 -3.66
CA ARG A 499 -14.50 18.71 -4.63
C ARG A 499 -14.05 17.93 -5.84
N VAL A 500 -15.02 17.68 -6.71
CA VAL A 500 -14.77 17.02 -7.97
C VAL A 500 -13.80 17.98 -8.64
N GLU A 501 -12.54 17.57 -8.78
CA GLU A 501 -11.57 18.30 -9.59
C GLU A 501 -12.32 18.70 -10.84
N ASN A 502 -12.41 19.99 -11.09
CA ASN A 502 -13.10 20.44 -12.30
C ASN A 502 -12.35 19.86 -13.51
N ALA A 503 -13.00 19.78 -14.64
CA ALA A 503 -12.41 19.16 -15.83
C ALA A 503 -11.08 19.83 -16.23
N LEU A 504 -10.90 21.10 -15.87
CA LEU A 504 -9.68 21.87 -16.13
C LEU A 504 -8.55 21.48 -15.17
N GLU A 505 -8.78 21.42 -13.86
CA GLU A 505 -7.76 20.98 -12.88
C GLU A 505 -7.26 19.55 -13.17
N ARG A 506 -8.15 18.68 -13.67
CA ARG A 506 -7.76 17.35 -14.15
C ARG A 506 -6.86 17.41 -15.37
N ALA A 507 -7.19 18.27 -16.35
CA ALA A 507 -6.37 18.44 -17.54
C ALA A 507 -5.00 19.05 -17.21
N GLU A 508 -4.93 20.03 -16.30
CA GLU A 508 -3.68 20.62 -15.81
C GLU A 508 -2.78 19.57 -15.16
N ARG A 509 -3.34 18.73 -14.27
CA ARG A 509 -2.60 17.66 -13.63
C ARG A 509 -2.11 16.62 -14.66
N GLU A 510 -2.95 16.25 -15.61
CA GLU A 510 -2.61 15.27 -16.63
C GLU A 510 -1.51 15.79 -17.57
N VAL A 511 -1.44 17.10 -17.84
CA VAL A 511 -0.28 17.72 -18.53
C VAL A 511 1.01 17.52 -17.73
N LEU A 512 0.98 17.75 -16.42
CA LEU A 512 2.15 17.54 -15.54
C LEU A 512 2.53 16.06 -15.45
N GLU A 513 1.54 15.15 -15.40
CA GLU A 513 1.75 13.71 -15.48
C GLU A 513 2.46 13.31 -16.76
N ILE A 514 2.07 13.89 -17.91
CA ILE A 514 2.72 13.67 -19.21
C ILE A 514 4.16 14.17 -19.17
N ILE A 515 4.42 15.40 -18.70
CA ILE A 515 5.78 15.98 -18.67
C ILE A 515 6.72 15.14 -17.78
N LEU A 516 6.27 14.74 -16.58
CA LEU A 516 7.12 13.98 -15.65
C LEU A 516 7.33 12.52 -16.05
N THR A 517 6.45 11.97 -16.90
CA THR A 517 6.55 10.56 -17.38
C THR A 517 7.22 10.48 -18.76
N CYS A 518 7.00 11.46 -19.61
CA CYS A 518 7.55 11.59 -20.96
C CYS A 518 8.19 12.98 -21.10
N PRO A 519 9.40 13.21 -20.53
CA PRO A 519 10.02 14.53 -20.44
C PRO A 519 10.23 15.22 -21.80
N GLU A 520 10.39 14.47 -22.86
CA GLU A 520 10.49 14.97 -24.24
C GLU A 520 9.24 15.74 -24.71
N SER A 521 8.08 15.49 -24.06
CA SER A 521 6.83 16.19 -24.39
C SER A 521 6.83 17.67 -24.03
N ILE A 522 7.76 18.11 -23.16
CA ILE A 522 7.90 19.51 -22.72
C ILE A 522 8.08 20.45 -23.92
N ASP A 523 8.79 20.00 -24.94
CA ASP A 523 9.08 20.81 -26.13
C ASP A 523 7.81 21.14 -26.91
N VAL A 524 6.89 20.21 -27.03
CA VAL A 524 5.59 20.42 -27.69
C VAL A 524 4.64 21.23 -26.79
N ILE A 525 4.62 20.94 -25.48
CA ILE A 525 3.69 21.55 -24.52
C ILE A 525 3.98 23.05 -24.35
N ARG A 526 5.24 23.44 -24.12
CA ARG A 526 5.66 24.83 -23.89
C ARG A 526 5.38 25.77 -25.08
N HIS A 527 5.29 25.23 -26.29
CA HIS A 527 4.89 26.03 -27.48
C HIS A 527 3.39 26.29 -27.52
N GLN A 528 2.59 25.48 -26.84
CA GLN A 528 1.14 25.57 -26.88
C GLN A 528 0.54 26.27 -25.65
N ILE A 529 1.10 26.01 -24.43
CA ILE A 529 0.62 26.57 -23.18
C ILE A 529 1.78 27.06 -22.32
N GLY A 530 1.47 27.98 -21.37
CA GLY A 530 2.36 28.45 -20.31
C GLY A 530 1.71 28.28 -18.94
N ALA A 531 2.47 28.52 -17.87
CA ALA A 531 1.96 28.37 -16.50
C ALA A 531 0.74 29.28 -16.23
N ASP A 532 0.68 30.45 -16.83
CA ASP A 532 -0.47 31.38 -16.74
C ASP A 532 -1.78 30.80 -17.31
N ASP A 533 -1.71 29.74 -18.09
CA ASP A 533 -2.89 29.09 -18.65
C ASP A 533 -3.54 28.10 -17.66
N PHE A 534 -2.83 27.75 -16.59
CA PHE A 534 -3.35 26.92 -15.50
C PHE A 534 -4.15 27.77 -14.50
N GLU A 535 -5.10 27.14 -13.80
CA GLU A 535 -5.91 27.78 -12.75
C GLU A 535 -5.38 27.47 -11.36
N ASN A 536 -4.86 26.26 -11.19
CA ASN A 536 -4.33 25.82 -9.91
C ASN A 536 -2.91 26.35 -9.69
N ALA A 537 -2.73 27.21 -8.70
CA ALA A 537 -1.44 27.84 -8.39
C ALA A 537 -0.30 26.85 -8.11
N ARG A 538 -0.59 25.65 -7.59
CA ARG A 538 0.42 24.62 -7.38
C ARG A 538 0.85 23.98 -8.69
N HIS A 539 -0.09 23.74 -9.59
CA HIS A 539 0.20 23.24 -10.93
C HIS A 539 0.98 24.25 -11.76
N GLN A 540 0.65 25.57 -11.64
CA GLN A 540 1.43 26.65 -12.26
C GLN A 540 2.91 26.61 -11.85
N ARG A 541 3.17 26.58 -10.53
CA ARG A 541 4.54 26.54 -9.98
C ARG A 541 5.32 25.31 -10.46
N LEU A 542 4.67 24.15 -10.55
CA LEU A 542 5.33 22.94 -11.03
C LEU A 542 5.62 23.01 -12.53
N LEU A 543 4.71 23.56 -13.33
CA LEU A 543 4.95 23.77 -14.76
C LEU A 543 6.09 24.77 -15.00
N ASP A 544 6.11 25.89 -14.25
CA ASP A 544 7.22 26.86 -14.31
C ASP A 544 8.55 26.20 -14.00
N LEU A 545 8.61 25.37 -12.93
CA LEU A 545 9.82 24.62 -12.58
C LEU A 545 10.27 23.68 -13.70
N CYS A 546 9.33 22.97 -14.35
CA CYS A 546 9.64 22.11 -15.49
C CYS A 546 10.22 22.90 -16.67
N ILE A 547 9.68 24.08 -16.93
CA ILE A 547 10.13 24.97 -18.01
C ILE A 547 11.49 25.58 -17.68
N ASP A 548 11.74 25.95 -16.42
CA ASP A 548 13.01 26.57 -16.00
C ASP A 548 14.15 25.55 -16.00
N VAL A 549 13.94 24.33 -15.51
CA VAL A 549 14.91 23.23 -15.62
C VAL A 549 15.28 22.94 -17.08
N TRP A 550 14.30 23.00 -17.98
CA TRP A 550 14.55 22.83 -19.39
C TRP A 550 15.35 24.02 -20.00
N LYS A 551 15.14 25.26 -19.55
CA LYS A 551 15.81 26.45 -20.09
C LYS A 551 17.26 26.58 -19.65
N GLU A 552 17.59 26.27 -18.38
CA GLU A 552 18.91 26.50 -17.79
C GLU A 552 19.99 25.64 -18.42
N ASP A 553 19.70 24.38 -18.70
CA ASP A 553 20.70 23.40 -19.19
C ASP A 553 20.39 22.85 -20.58
N GLY A 554 19.21 23.14 -21.15
CA GLY A 554 18.71 22.47 -22.37
C GLY A 554 18.36 20.99 -22.16
N ASP A 555 18.31 20.59 -20.92
CA ASP A 555 18.11 19.21 -20.48
C ASP A 555 16.62 18.93 -20.19
N LEU A 556 16.20 17.70 -20.38
CA LEU A 556 14.83 17.29 -20.13
C LEU A 556 14.48 17.32 -18.64
N PRO A 557 13.23 17.69 -18.25
CA PRO A 557 12.76 17.72 -16.85
C PRO A 557 12.53 16.30 -16.32
N GLU A 558 13.59 15.49 -16.28
CA GLU A 558 13.56 14.17 -15.69
C GLU A 558 13.28 14.21 -14.19
N LEU A 559 12.58 13.19 -13.66
CA LEU A 559 12.15 13.13 -12.26
C LEU A 559 13.26 13.41 -11.25
N GLY A 560 14.46 12.86 -11.48
CA GLY A 560 15.61 13.07 -10.59
C GLY A 560 16.04 14.55 -10.49
N ARG A 561 16.04 15.27 -11.61
CA ARG A 561 16.37 16.70 -11.68
C ARG A 561 15.28 17.55 -11.06
N MET A 562 14.02 17.20 -11.31
CA MET A 562 12.87 17.89 -10.71
C MET A 562 12.86 17.80 -9.18
N ILE A 563 13.25 16.64 -8.62
CA ILE A 563 13.40 16.46 -7.18
C ILE A 563 14.53 17.35 -6.62
N ILE A 564 15.67 17.45 -7.31
CA ILE A 564 16.80 18.31 -6.91
C ILE A 564 16.39 19.78 -6.99
N ALA A 565 15.76 20.21 -8.08
CA ALA A 565 15.31 21.59 -8.27
C ALA A 565 14.24 22.02 -7.25
N ALA A 566 13.44 21.08 -6.76
CA ALA A 566 12.41 21.30 -5.74
C ALA A 566 12.89 21.07 -4.30
N GLU A 567 14.17 20.76 -4.04
CA GLU A 567 14.69 20.31 -2.73
C GLU A 567 14.36 21.29 -1.58
N SER A 568 14.34 22.58 -1.85
CA SER A 568 14.00 23.63 -0.86
C SER A 568 12.49 23.84 -0.66
N ASP A 569 11.62 23.22 -1.49
CA ASP A 569 10.18 23.44 -1.48
C ASP A 569 9.42 22.12 -1.24
N SER A 570 9.12 21.84 0.03
CA SER A 570 8.40 20.62 0.45
C SER A 570 7.02 20.46 -0.16
N ASP A 571 6.36 21.56 -0.55
CA ASP A 571 5.04 21.55 -1.18
C ASP A 571 5.12 21.11 -2.65
N LEU A 572 6.14 21.58 -3.36
CA LEU A 572 6.43 21.12 -4.73
C LEU A 572 6.90 19.66 -4.75
N LEU A 573 7.78 19.23 -3.81
CA LEU A 573 8.17 17.83 -3.70
C LEU A 573 6.97 16.92 -3.46
N SER A 574 6.05 17.32 -2.59
CA SER A 574 4.82 16.57 -2.32
C SER A 574 3.93 16.48 -3.59
N LEU A 575 3.87 17.56 -4.37
CA LEU A 575 3.11 17.60 -5.62
C LEU A 575 3.75 16.72 -6.70
N ILE A 576 5.07 16.79 -6.89
CA ILE A 576 5.81 15.94 -7.84
C ILE A 576 5.52 14.46 -7.56
N ASN A 577 5.65 14.03 -6.30
CA ASN A 577 5.37 12.64 -5.93
C ASN A 577 3.90 12.25 -6.22
N ALA A 578 2.95 13.13 -5.90
CA ALA A 578 1.54 12.85 -6.13
C ALA A 578 1.18 12.78 -7.63
N VAL A 579 1.83 13.61 -8.46
CA VAL A 579 1.66 13.61 -9.92
C VAL A 579 2.25 12.35 -10.54
N VAL A 580 3.44 11.94 -10.11
CA VAL A 580 4.09 10.71 -10.59
C VAL A 580 3.30 9.47 -10.18
N ASP A 581 2.86 9.37 -8.92
CA ASP A 581 2.01 8.26 -8.45
C ASP A 581 0.72 8.16 -9.28
N SER A 582 0.09 9.32 -9.60
CA SER A 582 -1.13 9.37 -10.42
C SER A 582 -0.87 8.98 -11.88
N ALA A 583 0.28 9.39 -12.46
CA ALA A 583 0.68 9.04 -13.81
C ALA A 583 0.91 7.52 -13.96
N GLU A 584 1.54 6.90 -12.96
CA GLU A 584 1.75 5.45 -12.92
C GLU A 584 0.41 4.69 -12.81
N GLU A 585 -0.51 5.15 -11.94
CA GLU A 585 -1.84 4.56 -11.81
C GLU A 585 -2.64 4.59 -13.12
N LYS A 586 -2.55 5.69 -13.88
CA LYS A 586 -3.24 5.88 -15.15
C LYS A 586 -2.53 5.23 -16.33
N GLY A 587 -1.27 4.83 -16.18
CA GLY A 587 -0.46 4.32 -17.27
C GLY A 587 -0.21 5.34 -18.37
N ILE A 588 0.07 6.60 -18.01
CA ILE A 588 0.25 7.74 -18.94
C ILE A 588 1.31 7.44 -20.01
N PHE A 589 2.41 6.80 -19.61
CA PHE A 589 3.46 6.39 -20.55
C PHE A 589 2.92 5.52 -21.71
N ARG A 590 1.99 4.59 -21.44
CA ARG A 590 1.33 3.78 -22.47
C ARG A 590 0.41 4.62 -23.34
N LEU A 591 -0.39 5.50 -22.73
CA LEU A 591 -1.33 6.36 -23.44
C LEU A 591 -0.62 7.33 -24.40
N MET A 592 0.60 7.75 -24.07
CA MET A 592 1.41 8.63 -24.94
C MET A 592 2.08 7.86 -26.08
N ASN A 593 2.44 6.59 -25.88
CA ASN A 593 3.11 5.76 -26.87
C ASN A 593 2.17 4.94 -27.76
N ASP A 594 0.89 4.74 -27.37
CA ASP A 594 -0.14 4.12 -28.20
C ASP A 594 -0.61 5.10 -29.29
N GLN A 595 0.23 5.40 -30.25
CA GLN A 595 -0.20 6.03 -31.50
C GLN A 595 -0.88 4.96 -32.38
N PRO A 596 -2.10 5.22 -32.89
CA PRO A 596 -2.68 4.33 -33.88
C PRO A 596 -1.76 4.30 -35.11
N ASN A 597 -1.30 3.10 -35.46
CA ASN A 597 -0.45 2.82 -36.60
C ASN A 597 -0.98 3.54 -37.86
N ALA A 598 -0.11 4.27 -38.52
CA ALA A 598 -0.37 5.08 -39.73
C ALA A 598 -0.86 4.30 -40.96
N HIS A 599 -1.39 3.08 -40.81
CA HIS A 599 -1.83 2.19 -41.89
C HIS A 599 -3.33 1.97 -42.05
N GLU A 600 -4.19 2.60 -41.23
CA GLU A 600 -5.65 2.64 -41.53
C GLU A 600 -6.03 3.98 -42.13
N LYS A 601 -5.56 4.24 -43.33
CA LYS A 601 -6.13 5.24 -44.21
C LYS A 601 -7.33 4.67 -44.94
N ALA A 602 -8.51 4.83 -44.35
CA ALA A 602 -9.78 4.81 -45.06
C ALA A 602 -10.61 6.00 -44.53
N GLY A 603 -10.55 7.13 -45.27
CA GLY A 603 -11.54 8.20 -45.33
C GLY A 603 -12.22 8.65 -44.03
N GLY A 604 -11.46 9.30 -43.10
CA GLY A 604 -12.08 9.88 -41.90
C GLY A 604 -11.05 10.73 -41.14
N VAL A 605 -11.52 11.84 -40.57
CA VAL A 605 -10.75 12.75 -39.69
C VAL A 605 -9.99 11.95 -38.66
N SER A 606 -8.66 12.05 -38.64
CA SER A 606 -7.80 11.39 -37.65
C SER A 606 -8.26 11.72 -36.21
N ALA A 607 -8.45 10.72 -35.38
CA ALA A 607 -8.77 10.96 -33.97
C ALA A 607 -7.64 11.75 -33.29
N PRO A 608 -7.94 12.77 -32.44
CA PRO A 608 -6.92 13.59 -31.79
C PRO A 608 -6.03 12.75 -30.90
N SER A 609 -4.72 13.03 -30.89
CA SER A 609 -3.75 12.39 -30.01
C SER A 609 -4.15 12.56 -28.53
N HIS A 610 -3.60 11.71 -27.62
CA HIS A 610 -3.89 11.83 -26.20
C HIS A 610 -3.52 13.24 -25.67
N LEU A 611 -2.36 13.74 -26.05
CA LEU A 611 -1.90 15.09 -25.68
C LEU A 611 -2.85 16.19 -26.19
N GLU A 612 -3.34 16.11 -27.42
CA GLU A 612 -4.31 17.10 -27.95
C GLU A 612 -5.62 17.09 -27.17
N ARG A 613 -6.10 15.93 -26.75
CA ARG A 613 -7.30 15.80 -25.90
C ARG A 613 -7.12 16.44 -24.54
N VAL A 614 -5.95 16.25 -23.93
CA VAL A 614 -5.62 16.80 -22.60
C VAL A 614 -5.43 18.32 -22.65
N LEU A 615 -4.78 18.84 -23.67
CA LEU A 615 -4.54 20.29 -23.84
C LEU A 615 -5.81 21.08 -24.20
N ARG A 616 -6.80 20.47 -24.82
CA ARG A 616 -8.00 21.12 -25.34
C ARG A 616 -8.76 21.95 -24.30
N PRO A 617 -9.08 21.47 -23.06
CA PRO A 617 -9.80 22.30 -22.08
C PRO A 617 -9.02 23.55 -21.65
N ILE A 618 -7.67 23.46 -21.58
CA ILE A 618 -6.78 24.56 -21.21
C ILE A 618 -6.76 25.61 -22.31
N LEU A 619 -6.64 25.17 -23.54
CA LEU A 619 -6.65 26.05 -24.72
C LEU A 619 -8.00 26.75 -24.90
N GLU A 620 -9.12 26.06 -24.73
CA GLU A 620 -10.48 26.65 -24.80
C GLU A 620 -10.69 27.71 -23.71
N ARG A 621 -10.16 27.50 -22.49
CA ARG A 621 -10.19 28.49 -21.42
C ARG A 621 -9.35 29.73 -21.80
N ARG A 622 -8.12 29.52 -22.27
CA ARG A 622 -7.27 30.62 -22.73
C ARG A 622 -7.95 31.45 -23.79
N GLU A 623 -8.60 30.82 -24.76
CA GLU A 623 -9.33 31.52 -25.81
C GLU A 623 -10.49 32.35 -25.24
N LYS A 624 -11.27 31.81 -24.30
CA LYS A 624 -12.34 32.54 -23.60
C LYS A 624 -11.80 33.74 -22.84
N ARG A 625 -10.67 33.57 -22.12
CA ARG A 625 -10.00 34.67 -21.37
C ARG A 625 -9.57 35.80 -22.34
N LEU A 626 -8.90 35.44 -23.42
CA LEU A 626 -8.43 36.39 -24.42
C LEU A 626 -9.58 37.11 -25.16
N ASN A 627 -10.68 36.42 -25.46
CA ASN A 627 -11.87 37.02 -26.04
C ASN A 627 -12.56 37.99 -25.05
N LEU A 628 -12.53 37.72 -23.75
CA LEU A 628 -13.05 38.61 -22.71
C LEU A 628 -12.20 39.89 -22.61
N VAL A 629 -10.87 39.75 -22.58
CA VAL A 629 -9.90 40.86 -22.55
C VAL A 629 -10.04 41.71 -23.82
N SER A 630 -10.17 41.09 -25.02
CA SER A 630 -10.38 41.80 -26.27
C SER A 630 -11.66 42.60 -26.26
N LYS A 631 -12.79 42.05 -25.75
CA LYS A 631 -14.05 42.76 -25.59
C LYS A 631 -13.97 43.94 -24.61
N GLN A 632 -13.23 43.77 -23.51
CA GLN A 632 -13.02 44.84 -22.53
C GLN A 632 -12.15 45.98 -23.11
N LEU A 633 -11.10 45.63 -23.86
CA LEU A 633 -10.26 46.61 -24.56
C LEU A 633 -11.02 47.40 -25.64
N LEU A 634 -11.89 46.73 -26.38
CA LEU A 634 -12.74 47.38 -27.40
C LEU A 634 -13.84 48.26 -26.79
N ALA A 635 -14.19 48.07 -25.52
CA ALA A 635 -15.20 48.86 -24.80
C ALA A 635 -14.63 50.12 -24.11
N GLN A 636 -13.28 50.31 -24.07
CA GLN A 636 -12.63 51.48 -23.44
C GLN A 636 -12.36 52.58 -24.47
N PRO A 637 -12.53 53.87 -24.10
CA PRO A 637 -12.19 54.97 -24.99
C PRO A 637 -10.69 55.06 -25.26
N ALA A 638 -10.31 55.45 -26.48
CA ALA A 638 -8.97 55.39 -27.07
C ALA A 638 -7.80 56.06 -26.32
N GLN A 639 -8.02 56.62 -25.15
CA GLN A 639 -7.00 57.31 -24.34
C GLN A 639 -6.27 56.43 -23.27
N SER A 640 -6.63 55.13 -23.15
CA SER A 640 -6.06 54.24 -22.12
C SER A 640 -5.15 53.13 -22.68
N MET A 641 -4.70 53.25 -23.94
CA MET A 641 -3.92 52.19 -24.61
C MET A 641 -2.42 52.06 -24.21
N SER A 642 -1.95 52.78 -23.23
CA SER A 642 -0.52 52.76 -22.84
C SER A 642 -0.14 51.85 -21.67
N ILE A 643 -1.05 50.94 -21.23
CA ILE A 643 -0.79 50.04 -20.08
C ILE A 643 -1.21 48.61 -20.45
N LEU A 644 -0.60 48.03 -21.46
CA LEU A 644 -0.60 46.57 -21.63
C LEU A 644 0.77 46.09 -21.14
N ASP A 645 0.77 45.17 -20.17
CA ASP A 645 1.97 44.50 -19.75
C ASP A 645 2.53 43.58 -20.84
N ASP A 646 3.83 43.37 -20.86
CA ASP A 646 4.51 42.53 -21.87
C ASP A 646 3.93 41.11 -21.97
N GLY A 647 3.40 40.56 -20.87
CA GLY A 647 2.76 39.25 -20.80
C GLY A 647 1.46 39.17 -21.64
N THR A 648 0.64 40.21 -21.56
CA THR A 648 -0.62 40.31 -22.35
C THR A 648 -0.33 40.47 -23.84
N ILE A 649 0.71 41.24 -24.21
CA ILE A 649 1.17 41.39 -25.57
C ILE A 649 1.68 40.08 -26.16
N ASP A 650 2.44 39.32 -25.38
CA ASP A 650 2.99 38.03 -25.83
C ASP A 650 1.91 36.94 -25.95
N ALA A 651 0.91 36.94 -25.07
CA ALA A 651 -0.26 36.07 -25.17
C ALA A 651 -1.08 36.37 -26.47
N LEU A 652 -1.26 37.66 -26.83
CA LEU A 652 -1.90 38.05 -28.06
C LEU A 652 -1.09 37.65 -29.31
N ARG A 653 0.24 37.71 -29.27
CA ARG A 653 1.12 37.24 -30.36
C ARG A 653 1.03 35.72 -30.54
N ARG A 654 0.97 34.94 -29.45
CA ARG A 654 0.80 33.49 -29.52
C ARG A 654 -0.56 33.10 -30.09
N LEU A 655 -1.61 33.79 -29.71
CA LEU A 655 -2.96 33.59 -30.27
C LEU A 655 -2.99 33.86 -31.78
N HIS A 656 -2.36 34.93 -32.23
CA HIS A 656 -2.30 35.28 -33.66
C HIS A 656 -1.55 34.22 -34.47
N LYS A 657 -0.42 33.72 -33.96
CA LYS A 657 0.32 32.60 -34.57
C LYS A 657 -0.52 31.32 -34.62
N PHE A 658 -1.25 31.01 -33.55
CA PHE A 658 -2.12 29.84 -33.50
C PHE A 658 -3.29 29.92 -34.49
N ARG A 659 -3.93 31.08 -34.64
CA ARG A 659 -4.96 31.29 -35.66
C ARG A 659 -4.39 31.17 -37.07
N GLN A 660 -3.20 31.64 -37.34
CA GLN A 660 -2.54 31.45 -38.63
C GLN A 660 -2.19 29.98 -38.93
N SER A 661 -1.86 29.17 -37.92
CA SER A 661 -1.61 27.74 -38.10
C SER A 661 -2.89 26.90 -38.28
N GLN A 662 -4.03 27.37 -37.78
CA GLN A 662 -5.36 26.73 -37.98
C GLN A 662 -6.03 27.14 -39.28
N MET A 663 -5.74 28.31 -39.80
CA MET A 663 -6.16 28.75 -41.12
C MET A 663 -5.07 28.31 -42.12
N GLY A 664 -5.14 27.03 -42.51
CA GLY A 664 -4.28 26.48 -43.55
C GLY A 664 -4.21 27.44 -44.76
N ASN A 665 -2.99 27.61 -45.29
CA ASN A 665 -2.67 28.50 -46.41
C ASN A 665 -3.71 28.47 -47.54
N PRO A 666 -4.33 29.61 -47.91
CA PRO A 666 -5.32 29.62 -48.97
C PRO A 666 -4.72 29.63 -50.38
N THR A 667 -3.54 29.03 -50.60
CA THR A 667 -2.83 29.10 -51.89
C THR A 667 -2.60 27.75 -52.57
N GLU A 668 -3.40 26.71 -52.26
CA GLU A 668 -3.44 25.51 -53.11
C GLU A 668 -4.88 25.09 -53.43
N MET A 669 -5.60 25.94 -54.12
CA MET A 669 -6.75 25.58 -54.96
C MET A 669 -6.66 26.43 -56.24
N LYS A 670 -5.86 25.97 -57.17
CA LYS A 670 -6.05 26.14 -58.58
C LYS A 670 -5.52 24.93 -59.33
#